data_aac2dfc16ab01f3359ce8add5fb02439
#
_entry.id   aac2dfc16ab01f3359ce8add5fb02439
#
_cell.length_a   1.000
_cell.length_b   1.000
_cell.length_c   1.000
_cell.angle_alpha   90.00
_cell.angle_beta   90.00
_cell.angle_gamma   90.00
#
_symmetry.space_group_name_H-M   'P 1'
#
loop_
_entity.id
_entity.type
_entity.pdbx_description
1 polymer ?
#
loop_
_entity_poly.entity_id
_entity_poly.type
_entity_poly.pdbx_seq_one_letter_code
_entity_poly.pdbx_strand_id
1 'polypeptide(L)'
;MTAVAPAPPKRGWRGPSWGLAIPSFVWYTLFFVAPIAIIVLYSFGAKDSTQLVPVDLSSLGFDNYREVFSELFFDVFRATLEIAVFATLLCLLVGFPVAYFLAFKVSARWRGILLAAVIVPSFTSFLMRTIAWRIPLAPNGELSKWLQDIGVLDGPIEVLYTRAAVFLAIVYNYVGFMILPMFVALDRIDPALREASKDLGANRLSTFFSVTMPLAGPGVAAGVLLTFIPMCGDYVTATILGGTDGFMVGALIDSQFRGSQNWPQGAAMAVLMIIMVLLSLAVFFLALKAVRVIAGLGRPLVDWYRRARAERQVARPTGLPDLLRPALVVWTALVLVFLFVPILLVVRHSFNNGPSFSIWSGSYSTVWWGGEPGRTPSGQPMVGLFRYPELGPVLVSFVVLLAIGIALPRVVARITGERNRHLARWSFPGAIAIAVILNGFRTDWYRSIFEQAGVGDGLRGSFLAAFGATVVAVVLGGLCGIALARHPGRWSKVMMALLFLILVTPEIMDAIALAGWMQRIGGPFTNDVFGVPFGMVRLWVGQSLYASAVVTLIVRARLAGVDESLEEAAGDLGAPPGRAFRQITLPLISSALIAGGLLSFTLCLDNTIISTLISGASSTFPVALVSATKSEIKPFWAVGAVVLFLLTMALLAFLANVLRKSGESSSQIAATLTGS
;
A
#
# COMPACT_ATOMS: atom_id res chain seq x y z
N MET A 1 -51.26 -23.17 -39.36
CA MET A 1 -49.95 -22.62 -39.00
C MET A 1 -50.07 -21.11 -38.86
N THR A 2 -50.35 -20.67 -37.64
CA THR A 2 -50.42 -19.26 -37.30
C THR A 2 -49.00 -18.75 -37.06
N ALA A 3 -48.52 -17.84 -37.93
CA ALA A 3 -47.23 -17.17 -37.79
C ALA A 3 -47.19 -16.40 -36.47
N VAL A 4 -46.33 -16.82 -35.55
CA VAL A 4 -46.03 -16.10 -34.33
C VAL A 4 -45.33 -14.80 -34.74
N ALA A 5 -45.94 -13.65 -34.47
CA ALA A 5 -45.35 -12.36 -34.71
C ALA A 5 -43.99 -12.29 -33.96
N PRO A 6 -42.92 -11.72 -34.58
CA PRO A 6 -41.67 -11.57 -33.90
C PRO A 6 -41.88 -10.71 -32.66
N ALA A 7 -41.39 -11.18 -31.52
CA ALA A 7 -41.43 -10.45 -30.26
C ALA A 7 -40.81 -9.04 -30.46
N PRO A 8 -41.45 -7.98 -29.91
CA PRO A 8 -40.87 -6.63 -30.05
C PRO A 8 -39.45 -6.63 -29.49
N PRO A 9 -38.52 -5.84 -30.11
CA PRO A 9 -37.16 -5.77 -29.63
C PRO A 9 -37.18 -5.38 -28.17
N LYS A 10 -36.66 -6.25 -27.32
CA LYS A 10 -36.50 -6.00 -25.87
C LYS A 10 -35.86 -4.64 -25.70
N ARG A 11 -36.57 -3.68 -25.12
CA ARG A 11 -35.97 -2.43 -24.63
C ARG A 11 -34.98 -2.89 -23.56
N GLY A 12 -33.73 -3.10 -23.98
CA GLY A 12 -32.67 -3.50 -23.07
C GLY A 12 -32.67 -2.58 -21.86
N TRP A 13 -32.65 -3.18 -20.69
CA TRP A 13 -32.47 -2.48 -19.44
C TRP A 13 -31.22 -1.58 -19.58
N ARG A 14 -31.44 -0.26 -19.56
CA ARG A 14 -30.34 0.70 -19.54
C ARG A 14 -29.84 0.74 -18.11
N GLY A 15 -28.88 -0.12 -17.78
CA GLY A 15 -28.15 -0.06 -16.54
C GLY A 15 -27.53 1.31 -16.27
N PRO A 16 -26.88 1.51 -15.12
CA PRO A 16 -26.25 2.77 -14.79
C PRO A 16 -25.34 3.24 -15.93
N SER A 17 -25.60 4.45 -16.41
CA SER A 17 -24.92 5.01 -17.58
C SER A 17 -23.41 5.21 -17.31
N TRP A 18 -22.59 5.22 -18.36
CA TRP A 18 -21.18 5.65 -18.29
C TRP A 18 -21.03 7.02 -17.58
N GLY A 19 -22.09 7.80 -17.51
CA GLY A 19 -22.16 9.07 -16.75
C GLY A 19 -21.78 8.92 -15.27
N LEU A 20 -21.89 7.73 -14.68
CA LEU A 20 -21.40 7.47 -13.32
C LEU A 20 -19.87 7.61 -13.19
N ALA A 21 -19.12 7.51 -14.29
CA ALA A 21 -17.68 7.75 -14.29
C ALA A 21 -17.30 9.24 -14.38
N ILE A 22 -18.25 10.14 -14.73
CA ILE A 22 -17.95 11.57 -14.91
C ILE A 22 -17.34 12.20 -13.64
N PRO A 23 -17.88 11.99 -12.42
CA PRO A 23 -17.27 12.57 -11.23
C PRO A 23 -15.80 12.17 -11.06
N SER A 24 -15.48 10.90 -11.28
CA SER A 24 -14.12 10.40 -11.20
C SER A 24 -13.23 10.93 -12.32
N PHE A 25 -13.77 11.07 -13.52
CA PHE A 25 -13.06 11.65 -14.67
C PHE A 25 -12.68 13.11 -14.41
N VAL A 26 -13.63 13.91 -13.91
CA VAL A 26 -13.40 15.30 -13.51
C VAL A 26 -12.37 15.38 -12.39
N TRP A 27 -12.50 14.51 -11.37
CA TRP A 27 -11.59 14.47 -10.24
C TRP A 27 -10.15 14.19 -10.66
N TYR A 28 -9.94 13.15 -11.46
CA TYR A 28 -8.61 12.81 -11.94
C TYR A 28 -8.04 13.83 -12.91
N THR A 29 -8.88 14.43 -13.77
CA THR A 29 -8.43 15.50 -14.66
C THR A 29 -7.98 16.72 -13.88
N LEU A 30 -8.75 17.12 -12.86
CA LEU A 30 -8.47 18.34 -12.09
C LEU A 30 -7.32 18.16 -11.09
N PHE A 31 -7.20 16.99 -10.46
CA PHE A 31 -6.24 16.79 -9.36
C PHE A 31 -5.10 15.83 -9.68
N PHE A 32 -5.06 15.26 -10.87
CA PHE A 32 -3.93 14.45 -11.32
C PHE A 32 -3.37 14.96 -12.66
N VAL A 33 -4.18 15.01 -13.73
CA VAL A 33 -3.68 15.38 -15.06
C VAL A 33 -3.24 16.85 -15.10
N ALA A 34 -4.05 17.76 -14.58
CA ALA A 34 -3.72 19.20 -14.61
C ALA A 34 -2.47 19.52 -13.75
N PRO A 35 -2.31 19.01 -12.51
CA PRO A 35 -1.08 19.21 -11.74
C PRO A 35 0.16 18.68 -12.45
N ILE A 36 0.10 17.46 -13.03
CA ILE A 36 1.24 16.90 -13.75
C ILE A 36 1.58 17.73 -14.99
N ALA A 37 0.57 18.18 -15.75
CA ALA A 37 0.80 19.05 -16.90
C ALA A 37 1.48 20.36 -16.49
N ILE A 38 1.15 20.92 -15.34
CA ILE A 38 1.80 22.10 -14.80
C ILE A 38 3.25 21.83 -14.37
N ILE A 39 3.53 20.70 -13.74
CA ILE A 39 4.93 20.31 -13.42
C ILE A 39 5.74 20.18 -14.71
N VAL A 40 5.17 19.56 -15.74
CA VAL A 40 5.83 19.50 -17.07
C VAL A 40 6.08 20.91 -17.61
N LEU A 41 5.14 21.84 -17.46
CA LEU A 41 5.33 23.24 -17.87
C LEU A 41 6.42 23.94 -17.03
N TYR A 42 6.42 23.75 -15.70
CA TYR A 42 7.41 24.34 -14.80
C TYR A 42 8.82 23.87 -15.08
N SER A 43 9.00 22.64 -15.59
CA SER A 43 10.31 22.09 -15.91
C SER A 43 11.05 22.88 -17.01
N PHE A 44 10.34 23.67 -17.80
CA PHE A 44 10.89 24.55 -18.82
C PHE A 44 11.05 26.00 -18.36
N GLY A 45 10.51 26.37 -17.19
CA GLY A 45 10.58 27.72 -16.63
C GLY A 45 11.94 28.06 -16.02
N ALA A 46 12.10 29.32 -15.65
CA ALA A 46 13.25 29.79 -14.88
C ALA A 46 12.88 29.98 -13.40
N LYS A 47 13.89 29.93 -12.50
CA LYS A 47 13.67 30.19 -11.07
C LYS A 47 13.41 31.68 -10.86
N ASP A 48 12.29 32.01 -10.21
CA ASP A 48 11.97 33.37 -9.74
C ASP A 48 11.55 33.34 -8.27
N SER A 49 12.46 33.75 -7.40
CA SER A 49 12.23 33.76 -5.94
C SER A 49 11.30 34.90 -5.48
N THR A 50 10.84 35.76 -6.36
CA THR A 50 9.93 36.87 -6.03
C THR A 50 8.46 36.45 -6.05
N GLN A 51 8.14 35.32 -6.69
CA GLN A 51 6.78 34.80 -6.81
C GLN A 51 6.46 33.80 -5.66
N LEU A 52 5.18 33.71 -5.32
CA LEU A 52 4.68 32.70 -4.35
C LEU A 52 4.99 31.26 -4.77
N VAL A 53 4.90 31.00 -6.07
CA VAL A 53 5.41 29.79 -6.72
C VAL A 53 6.64 30.23 -7.50
N PRO A 54 7.87 29.85 -7.12
CA PRO A 54 9.10 30.45 -7.59
C PRO A 54 9.47 29.99 -9.02
N VAL A 55 8.58 30.24 -9.99
CA VAL A 55 8.69 29.84 -11.40
C VAL A 55 8.30 30.98 -12.31
N ASP A 56 9.23 31.46 -13.12
CA ASP A 56 8.98 32.34 -14.25
C ASP A 56 8.74 31.51 -15.52
N LEU A 57 7.58 31.72 -16.14
CA LEU A 57 7.19 31.09 -17.40
C LEU A 57 7.35 32.01 -18.61
N SER A 58 7.87 33.23 -18.43
CA SER A 58 8.12 34.15 -19.53
C SER A 58 9.32 33.74 -20.37
N SER A 59 10.28 33.00 -19.78
CA SER A 59 11.47 32.48 -20.43
C SER A 59 11.50 30.95 -20.36
N LEU A 60 10.95 30.29 -21.37
CA LEU A 60 10.96 28.82 -21.45
C LEU A 60 12.28 28.34 -22.10
N GLY A 61 12.94 27.37 -21.44
CA GLY A 61 14.22 26.82 -21.90
C GLY A 61 14.44 25.37 -21.48
N PHE A 62 15.53 24.79 -21.93
CA PHE A 62 15.98 23.43 -21.58
C PHE A 62 17.13 23.42 -20.57
N ASP A 63 17.44 24.56 -19.94
CA ASP A 63 18.61 24.69 -19.07
C ASP A 63 18.51 23.81 -17.83
N ASN A 64 17.30 23.69 -17.23
CA ASN A 64 17.05 22.76 -16.13
C ASN A 64 17.37 21.31 -16.51
N TYR A 65 17.00 20.88 -17.72
CA TYR A 65 17.30 19.54 -18.21
C TYR A 65 18.80 19.33 -18.43
N ARG A 66 19.51 20.34 -18.97
CA ARG A 66 20.97 20.26 -19.16
C ARG A 66 21.68 20.14 -17.81
N GLU A 67 21.22 20.86 -16.80
CA GLU A 67 21.79 20.81 -15.46
C GLU A 67 21.57 19.44 -14.79
N VAL A 68 20.41 18.79 -15.00
CA VAL A 68 20.14 17.44 -14.47
C VAL A 68 21.07 16.40 -15.11
N PHE A 69 21.54 16.61 -16.34
CA PHE A 69 22.53 15.74 -16.98
C PHE A 69 23.98 16.07 -16.58
N SER A 70 24.22 17.02 -15.65
CA SER A 70 25.54 17.18 -15.04
C SER A 70 25.94 15.96 -14.22
N GLU A 71 27.23 15.72 -14.04
CA GLU A 71 27.74 14.52 -13.35
C GLU A 71 27.10 14.31 -11.98
N LEU A 72 26.95 15.39 -11.19
CA LEU A 72 26.41 15.35 -9.84
C LEU A 72 24.99 14.77 -9.77
N PHE A 73 24.09 15.24 -10.63
CA PHE A 73 22.69 14.80 -10.61
C PHE A 73 22.51 13.47 -11.32
N PHE A 74 23.25 13.22 -12.39
CA PHE A 74 23.20 11.97 -13.13
C PHE A 74 23.60 10.77 -12.27
N ASP A 75 24.61 10.94 -11.41
CA ASP A 75 25.06 9.89 -10.49
C ASP A 75 23.94 9.48 -9.49
N VAL A 76 23.13 10.44 -9.03
CA VAL A 76 22.00 10.14 -8.15
C VAL A 76 20.90 9.36 -8.90
N PHE A 77 20.62 9.73 -10.16
CA PHE A 77 19.67 8.98 -11.01
C PHE A 77 20.13 7.54 -11.25
N ARG A 78 21.42 7.38 -11.58
CA ARG A 78 22.05 6.07 -11.76
C ARG A 78 21.98 5.23 -10.48
N ALA A 79 22.38 5.79 -9.34
CA ALA A 79 22.33 5.10 -8.06
C ALA A 79 20.91 4.67 -7.67
N THR A 80 19.91 5.53 -7.92
CA THR A 80 18.50 5.20 -7.69
C THR A 80 18.06 4.02 -8.55
N LEU A 81 18.40 4.03 -9.83
CA LEU A 81 18.06 2.95 -10.76
C LEU A 81 18.75 1.63 -10.36
N GLU A 82 20.03 1.68 -10.00
CA GLU A 82 20.79 0.53 -9.52
C GLU A 82 20.12 -0.06 -8.27
N ILE A 83 19.83 0.75 -7.26
CA ILE A 83 19.15 0.30 -6.03
C ILE A 83 17.79 -0.31 -6.37
N ALA A 84 16.96 0.36 -7.17
CA ALA A 84 15.62 -0.12 -7.50
C ALA A 84 15.65 -1.43 -8.29
N VAL A 85 16.53 -1.59 -9.27
CA VAL A 85 16.68 -2.81 -10.07
C VAL A 85 17.17 -3.97 -9.20
N PHE A 86 18.27 -3.78 -8.46
CA PHE A 86 18.83 -4.86 -7.63
C PHE A 86 17.89 -5.23 -6.48
N ALA A 87 17.22 -4.25 -5.84
CA ALA A 87 16.24 -4.53 -4.80
C ALA A 87 15.02 -5.28 -5.36
N THR A 88 14.53 -4.92 -6.54
CA THR A 88 13.43 -5.65 -7.21
C THR A 88 13.83 -7.10 -7.53
N LEU A 89 15.04 -7.31 -8.05
CA LEU A 89 15.58 -8.65 -8.33
C LEU A 89 15.73 -9.47 -7.05
N LEU A 90 16.20 -8.85 -5.97
CA LEU A 90 16.32 -9.53 -4.67
C LEU A 90 14.93 -9.83 -4.08
N CYS A 91 13.97 -8.92 -4.17
CA CYS A 91 12.59 -9.17 -3.76
C CYS A 91 11.97 -10.33 -4.55
N LEU A 92 12.24 -10.43 -5.86
CA LEU A 92 11.80 -11.55 -6.69
C LEU A 92 12.47 -12.86 -6.25
N LEU A 93 13.79 -12.86 -6.05
CA LEU A 93 14.56 -14.02 -5.65
C LEU A 93 14.12 -14.55 -4.27
N VAL A 94 13.91 -13.64 -3.31
CA VAL A 94 13.48 -13.97 -1.94
C VAL A 94 12.01 -14.34 -1.92
N GLY A 95 11.16 -13.61 -2.63
CA GLY A 95 9.70 -13.73 -2.59
C GLY A 95 9.16 -14.91 -3.37
N PHE A 96 9.79 -15.28 -4.52
CA PHE A 96 9.26 -16.36 -5.37
C PHE A 96 9.22 -17.72 -4.66
N PRO A 97 10.27 -18.17 -3.93
CA PRO A 97 10.21 -19.41 -3.16
C PRO A 97 9.10 -19.42 -2.10
N VAL A 98 8.87 -18.27 -1.44
CA VAL A 98 7.78 -18.12 -0.45
C VAL A 98 6.42 -18.26 -1.14
N ALA A 99 6.19 -17.52 -2.24
CA ALA A 99 4.95 -17.61 -3.01
C ALA A 99 4.70 -19.04 -3.52
N TYR A 100 5.74 -19.69 -4.04
CA TYR A 100 5.69 -21.09 -4.49
C TYR A 100 5.36 -22.06 -3.35
N PHE A 101 5.97 -21.90 -2.18
CA PHE A 101 5.70 -22.69 -1.00
C PHE A 101 4.24 -22.56 -0.57
N LEU A 102 3.74 -21.32 -0.44
CA LEU A 102 2.36 -21.02 -0.06
C LEU A 102 1.34 -21.62 -1.04
N ALA A 103 1.59 -21.51 -2.34
CA ALA A 103 0.67 -22.01 -3.37
C ALA A 103 0.61 -23.55 -3.44
N PHE A 104 1.76 -24.24 -3.35
CA PHE A 104 1.82 -25.64 -3.73
C PHE A 104 2.22 -26.62 -2.63
N LYS A 105 2.79 -26.15 -1.51
CA LYS A 105 3.35 -27.03 -0.48
C LYS A 105 2.68 -26.93 0.88
N VAL A 106 1.90 -25.88 1.10
CA VAL A 106 1.19 -25.59 2.35
C VAL A 106 -0.23 -26.16 2.29
N SER A 107 -0.66 -26.83 3.37
CA SER A 107 -2.04 -27.30 3.49
C SER A 107 -3.03 -26.13 3.59
N ALA A 108 -4.27 -26.32 3.13
CA ALA A 108 -5.30 -25.29 3.12
C ALA A 108 -5.51 -24.63 4.49
N ARG A 109 -5.36 -25.40 5.59
CA ARG A 109 -5.48 -24.89 6.97
C ARG A 109 -4.44 -23.83 7.32
N TRP A 110 -3.17 -24.04 6.93
CA TRP A 110 -2.06 -23.14 7.28
C TRP A 110 -1.81 -22.03 6.25
N ARG A 111 -2.31 -22.23 5.01
CA ARG A 111 -2.12 -21.27 3.91
C ARG A 111 -2.61 -19.88 4.27
N GLY A 112 -3.83 -19.76 4.80
CA GLY A 112 -4.39 -18.46 5.20
C GLY A 112 -3.61 -17.79 6.33
N ILE A 113 -3.10 -18.57 7.30
CA ILE A 113 -2.31 -18.03 8.43
C ILE A 113 -0.95 -17.51 7.95
N LEU A 114 -0.24 -18.29 7.13
CA LEU A 114 1.06 -17.88 6.61
C LEU A 114 0.94 -16.72 5.62
N LEU A 115 -0.14 -16.70 4.81
CA LEU A 115 -0.43 -15.57 3.94
C LEU A 115 -0.69 -14.31 4.75
N ALA A 116 -1.49 -14.40 5.80
CA ALA A 116 -1.70 -13.28 6.73
C ALA A 116 -0.37 -12.84 7.39
N ALA A 117 0.49 -13.78 7.76
CA ALA A 117 1.80 -13.46 8.33
C ALA A 117 2.72 -12.70 7.35
N VAL A 118 2.61 -12.93 6.04
CA VAL A 118 3.33 -12.14 5.02
C VAL A 118 2.70 -10.75 4.84
N ILE A 119 1.36 -10.68 4.88
CA ILE A 119 0.61 -9.45 4.64
C ILE A 119 0.75 -8.46 5.82
N VAL A 120 0.66 -8.95 7.05
CA VAL A 120 0.65 -8.15 8.28
C VAL A 120 1.80 -7.13 8.35
N PRO A 121 3.08 -7.53 8.16
CA PRO A 121 4.18 -6.58 8.14
C PRO A 121 4.06 -5.52 7.04
N SER A 122 3.54 -5.89 5.87
CA SER A 122 3.42 -4.96 4.73
C SER A 122 2.38 -3.86 4.95
N PHE A 123 1.41 -4.07 5.84
CA PHE A 123 0.38 -3.10 6.24
C PHE A 123 0.70 -2.37 7.55
N THR A 124 1.89 -2.58 8.12
CA THR A 124 2.40 -1.73 9.20
C THR A 124 2.87 -0.41 8.59
N SER A 125 2.85 0.66 9.39
CA SER A 125 3.36 1.98 8.99
C SER A 125 4.69 1.87 8.22
N PHE A 126 4.70 2.39 6.97
CA PHE A 126 5.88 2.42 6.12
C PHE A 126 7.03 3.17 6.80
N LEU A 127 6.72 4.33 7.37
CA LEU A 127 7.69 5.17 8.08
C LEU A 127 8.27 4.43 9.29
N MET A 128 7.42 3.79 10.10
CA MET A 128 7.90 3.06 11.27
C MET A 128 8.70 1.83 10.91
N ARG A 129 8.34 1.12 9.83
CA ARG A 129 9.15 0.01 9.30
C ARG A 129 10.55 0.47 8.91
N THR A 130 10.64 1.64 8.30
CA THR A 130 11.92 2.24 7.90
C THR A 130 12.73 2.67 9.11
N ILE A 131 12.13 3.40 10.06
CA ILE A 131 12.80 3.84 11.30
C ILE A 131 13.23 2.66 12.16
N ALA A 132 12.46 1.57 12.17
CA ALA A 132 12.76 0.36 12.94
C ALA A 132 14.16 -0.21 12.64
N TRP A 133 14.66 -0.03 11.43
CA TRP A 133 16.01 -0.44 11.04
C TRP A 133 17.13 0.34 11.76
N ARG A 134 16.82 1.52 12.30
CA ARG A 134 17.78 2.25 13.14
C ARG A 134 18.13 1.50 14.44
N ILE A 135 17.28 0.59 14.90
CA ILE A 135 17.52 -0.19 16.12
C ILE A 135 18.61 -1.26 15.87
N PRO A 136 18.43 -2.21 14.93
CA PRO A 136 19.45 -3.24 14.69
C PRO A 136 20.72 -2.70 14.02
N LEU A 137 20.64 -1.60 13.25
CA LEU A 137 21.79 -1.00 12.57
C LEU A 137 22.52 0.06 13.40
N ALA A 138 22.06 0.37 14.63
CA ALA A 138 22.74 1.33 15.49
C ALA A 138 24.16 0.84 15.82
N PRO A 139 25.21 1.70 15.68
CA PRO A 139 26.60 1.32 15.98
C PRO A 139 26.78 0.78 17.40
N ASN A 140 26.10 1.40 18.38
CA ASN A 140 26.13 0.99 19.78
C ASN A 140 24.93 0.09 20.19
N GLY A 141 24.19 -0.46 19.18
CA GLY A 141 23.03 -1.32 19.39
C GLY A 141 23.41 -2.72 19.87
N GLU A 142 22.38 -3.47 20.29
CA GLU A 142 22.56 -4.85 20.79
C GLU A 142 23.13 -5.79 19.71
N LEU A 143 22.67 -5.66 18.45
CA LEU A 143 23.18 -6.49 17.35
C LEU A 143 24.66 -6.23 17.08
N SER A 144 25.07 -4.95 17.10
CA SER A 144 26.48 -4.57 16.93
C SER A 144 27.36 -5.19 18.01
N LYS A 145 26.94 -5.07 19.27
CA LYS A 145 27.67 -5.67 20.41
C LYS A 145 27.74 -7.18 20.31
N TRP A 146 26.60 -7.81 20.02
CA TRP A 146 26.54 -9.28 19.88
C TRP A 146 27.45 -9.81 18.77
N LEU A 147 27.53 -9.13 17.61
CA LEU A 147 28.42 -9.52 16.51
C LEU A 147 29.91 -9.32 16.87
N GLN A 148 30.23 -8.31 17.69
CA GLN A 148 31.57 -8.12 18.25
C GLN A 148 31.93 -9.21 19.26
N ASP A 149 30.99 -9.54 20.17
CA ASP A 149 31.19 -10.55 21.20
C ASP A 149 31.46 -11.97 20.64
N ILE A 150 30.81 -12.28 19.50
CA ILE A 150 31.05 -13.58 18.80
C ILE A 150 32.23 -13.52 17.81
N GLY A 151 32.94 -12.40 17.72
CA GLY A 151 34.14 -12.24 16.88
C GLY A 151 33.86 -12.15 15.37
N VAL A 152 32.64 -11.80 14.96
CA VAL A 152 32.31 -11.58 13.54
C VAL A 152 32.73 -10.19 13.07
N LEU A 153 32.71 -9.21 13.98
CA LEU A 153 33.13 -7.84 13.72
C LEU A 153 34.20 -7.39 14.71
N ASP A 154 35.20 -6.70 14.22
CA ASP A 154 36.28 -6.10 15.05
C ASP A 154 35.87 -4.72 15.62
N GLY A 155 34.75 -4.14 15.16
CA GLY A 155 34.25 -2.83 15.56
C GLY A 155 32.74 -2.69 15.44
N PRO A 156 32.18 -1.51 15.73
CA PRO A 156 30.74 -1.27 15.63
C PRO A 156 30.24 -1.42 14.18
N ILE A 157 28.95 -1.73 14.02
CA ILE A 157 28.29 -1.76 12.71
C ILE A 157 28.26 -0.35 12.12
N GLU A 158 28.87 -0.16 10.95
CA GLU A 158 28.91 1.10 10.21
C GLU A 158 28.09 1.04 8.93
N VAL A 159 26.88 0.48 9.01
CA VAL A 159 25.97 0.34 7.85
C VAL A 159 24.94 1.46 7.81
N LEU A 160 24.59 2.04 8.95
CA LEU A 160 23.63 3.14 9.02
C LEU A 160 24.18 4.37 8.27
N TYR A 161 23.30 5.07 7.54
CA TYR A 161 23.62 6.21 6.68
C TYR A 161 24.46 5.87 5.42
N THR A 162 24.35 4.62 4.95
CA THR A 162 24.97 4.16 3.70
C THR A 162 23.93 3.65 2.70
N ARG A 163 24.35 3.44 1.45
CA ARG A 163 23.54 2.78 0.41
C ARG A 163 23.08 1.38 0.82
N ALA A 164 23.86 0.65 1.60
CA ALA A 164 23.53 -0.68 2.09
C ALA A 164 22.33 -0.66 3.05
N ALA A 165 22.25 0.32 3.95
CA ALA A 165 21.09 0.50 4.83
C ALA A 165 19.82 0.80 4.03
N VAL A 166 19.91 1.68 3.03
CA VAL A 166 18.78 2.01 2.14
C VAL A 166 18.32 0.77 1.37
N PHE A 167 19.26 0.05 0.76
CA PHE A 167 18.97 -1.16 0.00
C PHE A 167 18.27 -2.23 0.86
N LEU A 168 18.78 -2.48 2.08
CA LEU A 168 18.20 -3.44 3.01
C LEU A 168 16.76 -3.05 3.41
N ALA A 169 16.54 -1.79 3.76
CA ALA A 169 15.24 -1.29 4.16
C ALA A 169 14.23 -1.27 2.99
N ILE A 170 14.68 -0.94 1.77
CA ILE A 170 13.85 -1.01 0.56
C ILE A 170 13.40 -2.46 0.30
N VAL A 171 14.31 -3.43 0.33
CA VAL A 171 13.95 -4.85 0.17
C VAL A 171 12.94 -5.27 1.24
N TYR A 172 13.16 -4.89 2.49
CA TYR A 172 12.26 -5.16 3.60
C TYR A 172 10.86 -4.56 3.38
N ASN A 173 10.79 -3.31 2.96
CA ASN A 173 9.54 -2.59 2.78
C ASN A 173 8.69 -3.17 1.64
N TYR A 174 9.32 -3.72 0.59
CA TYR A 174 8.62 -4.07 -0.64
C TYR A 174 8.53 -5.56 -0.94
N VAL A 175 9.27 -6.46 -0.24
CA VAL A 175 9.25 -7.90 -0.52
C VAL A 175 7.86 -8.53 -0.34
N GLY A 176 7.06 -8.06 0.62
CA GLY A 176 5.69 -8.54 0.82
C GLY A 176 4.79 -8.21 -0.38
N PHE A 177 4.93 -7.03 -0.96
CA PHE A 177 4.19 -6.62 -2.17
C PHE A 177 4.61 -7.41 -3.41
N MET A 178 5.83 -7.94 -3.46
CA MET A 178 6.28 -8.87 -4.49
C MET A 178 5.67 -10.27 -4.32
N ILE A 179 5.60 -10.80 -3.09
CA ILE A 179 5.12 -12.15 -2.79
C ILE A 179 3.64 -12.31 -3.18
N LEU A 180 2.79 -11.33 -2.90
CA LEU A 180 1.35 -11.46 -3.01
C LEU A 180 0.85 -11.69 -4.44
N PRO A 181 1.19 -10.88 -5.47
CA PRO A 181 0.76 -11.12 -6.84
C PRO A 181 1.30 -12.44 -7.40
N MET A 182 2.54 -12.79 -7.03
CA MET A 182 3.12 -14.08 -7.41
C MET A 182 2.35 -15.25 -6.80
N PHE A 183 1.99 -15.17 -5.52
CA PHE A 183 1.16 -16.18 -4.86
C PHE A 183 -0.19 -16.32 -5.55
N VAL A 184 -0.90 -15.23 -5.84
CA VAL A 184 -2.21 -15.24 -6.50
C VAL A 184 -2.12 -15.88 -7.89
N ALA A 185 -1.09 -15.56 -8.67
CA ALA A 185 -0.89 -16.16 -9.99
C ALA A 185 -0.57 -17.67 -9.90
N LEU A 186 0.27 -18.08 -8.94
CA LEU A 186 0.63 -19.47 -8.73
C LEU A 186 -0.54 -20.31 -8.20
N ASP A 187 -1.36 -19.76 -7.31
CA ASP A 187 -2.51 -20.46 -6.71
C ASP A 187 -3.65 -20.71 -7.74
N ARG A 188 -3.71 -19.89 -8.80
CA ARG A 188 -4.65 -20.07 -9.93
C ARG A 188 -4.21 -21.14 -10.94
N ILE A 189 -2.98 -21.66 -10.86
CA ILE A 189 -2.50 -22.71 -11.79
C ILE A 189 -3.19 -24.02 -11.47
N ASP A 190 -3.92 -24.56 -12.44
CA ASP A 190 -4.59 -25.87 -12.30
C ASP A 190 -3.53 -26.96 -12.01
N PRO A 191 -3.67 -27.71 -10.91
CA PRO A 191 -2.79 -28.84 -10.57
C PRO A 191 -2.66 -29.86 -11.69
N ALA A 192 -3.75 -30.09 -12.47
CA ALA A 192 -3.78 -31.05 -13.58
C ALA A 192 -2.72 -30.72 -14.66
N LEU A 193 -2.41 -29.45 -14.91
CA LEU A 193 -1.38 -29.05 -15.87
C LEU A 193 0.04 -29.52 -15.44
N ARG A 194 0.30 -29.51 -14.13
CA ARG A 194 1.57 -29.95 -13.57
C ARG A 194 1.67 -31.48 -13.51
N GLU A 195 0.55 -32.14 -13.27
CA GLU A 195 0.43 -33.61 -13.30
C GLU A 195 0.60 -34.11 -14.72
N ALA A 196 -0.11 -33.57 -15.68
CA ALA A 196 0.05 -33.89 -17.10
C ALA A 196 1.49 -33.71 -17.62
N SER A 197 2.18 -32.65 -17.18
CA SER A 197 3.61 -32.46 -17.49
C SER A 197 4.49 -33.59 -16.97
N LYS A 198 4.20 -34.12 -15.77
CA LYS A 198 4.93 -35.24 -15.17
C LYS A 198 4.60 -36.56 -15.87
N ASP A 199 3.33 -36.77 -16.21
CA ASP A 199 2.86 -37.96 -16.93
C ASP A 199 3.50 -38.06 -18.33
N LEU A 200 3.81 -36.91 -18.94
CA LEU A 200 4.61 -36.80 -20.16
C LEU A 200 6.14 -36.98 -19.91
N GLY A 201 6.55 -37.41 -18.71
CA GLY A 201 7.95 -37.70 -18.39
C GLY A 201 8.81 -36.48 -17.98
N ALA A 202 8.19 -35.30 -17.78
CA ALA A 202 8.95 -34.13 -17.33
C ALA A 202 9.36 -34.26 -15.86
N ASN A 203 10.63 -34.00 -15.55
CA ASN A 203 11.10 -33.91 -14.17
C ASN A 203 10.62 -32.61 -13.49
N ARG A 204 10.84 -32.49 -12.17
CA ARG A 204 10.40 -31.32 -11.37
C ARG A 204 10.90 -29.99 -11.93
N LEU A 205 12.16 -29.90 -12.35
CA LEU A 205 12.74 -28.68 -12.93
C LEU A 205 12.14 -28.39 -14.31
N SER A 206 11.95 -29.41 -15.15
CA SER A 206 11.32 -29.25 -16.46
C SER A 206 9.88 -28.76 -16.31
N THR A 207 9.06 -29.34 -15.41
CA THR A 207 7.71 -28.88 -15.10
C THR A 207 7.71 -27.44 -14.56
N PHE A 208 8.68 -27.08 -13.74
CA PHE A 208 8.83 -25.73 -13.23
C PHE A 208 9.04 -24.71 -14.36
N PHE A 209 10.05 -24.91 -15.20
CA PHE A 209 10.38 -23.96 -16.26
C PHE A 209 9.43 -24.00 -17.46
N SER A 210 8.78 -25.14 -17.76
CA SER A 210 7.91 -25.29 -18.93
C SER A 210 6.43 -24.96 -18.64
N VAL A 211 5.98 -25.11 -17.38
CA VAL A 211 4.56 -24.94 -16.99
C VAL A 211 4.42 -23.85 -15.93
N THR A 212 5.08 -24.03 -14.76
CA THR A 212 4.83 -23.17 -13.61
C THR A 212 5.31 -21.73 -13.85
N MET A 213 6.56 -21.54 -14.29
CA MET A 213 7.18 -20.23 -14.49
C MET A 213 6.47 -19.38 -15.57
N PRO A 214 6.15 -19.94 -16.77
CA PRO A 214 5.41 -19.19 -17.80
C PRO A 214 4.01 -18.77 -17.35
N LEU A 215 3.29 -19.64 -16.63
CA LEU A 215 1.95 -19.35 -16.13
C LEU A 215 1.98 -18.36 -14.93
N ALA A 216 3.06 -18.35 -14.14
CA ALA A 216 3.28 -17.37 -13.09
C ALA A 216 3.70 -15.99 -13.63
N GLY A 217 4.11 -15.90 -14.90
CA GLY A 217 4.65 -14.69 -15.52
C GLY A 217 3.83 -13.41 -15.31
N PRO A 218 2.49 -13.43 -15.45
CA PRO A 218 1.67 -12.25 -15.16
C PRO A 218 1.77 -11.80 -13.70
N GLY A 219 1.83 -12.74 -12.74
CA GLY A 219 2.01 -12.41 -11.33
C GLY A 219 3.40 -11.86 -11.00
N VAL A 220 4.43 -12.38 -11.65
CA VAL A 220 5.80 -11.83 -11.55
C VAL A 220 5.82 -10.40 -12.10
N ALA A 221 5.21 -10.17 -13.27
CA ALA A 221 5.13 -8.82 -13.86
C ALA A 221 4.38 -7.84 -12.95
N ALA A 222 3.25 -8.26 -12.38
CA ALA A 222 2.50 -7.44 -11.43
C ALA A 222 3.31 -7.14 -10.16
N GLY A 223 4.02 -8.13 -9.61
CA GLY A 223 4.90 -7.94 -8.47
C GLY A 223 6.03 -6.96 -8.75
N VAL A 224 6.68 -7.08 -9.91
CA VAL A 224 7.73 -6.14 -10.34
C VAL A 224 7.17 -4.71 -10.46
N LEU A 225 6.00 -4.52 -11.05
CA LEU A 225 5.38 -3.20 -11.17
C LEU A 225 5.09 -2.59 -9.79
N LEU A 226 4.48 -3.38 -8.89
CA LEU A 226 4.10 -2.93 -7.54
C LEU A 226 5.30 -2.64 -6.63
N THR A 227 6.49 -3.16 -6.94
CA THR A 227 7.70 -2.93 -6.14
C THR A 227 8.64 -1.92 -6.78
N PHE A 228 8.97 -2.08 -8.05
CA PHE A 228 9.95 -1.24 -8.74
C PHE A 228 9.57 0.24 -8.80
N ILE A 229 8.29 0.52 -9.13
CA ILE A 229 7.83 1.90 -9.32
C ILE A 229 7.92 2.71 -8.02
N PRO A 230 7.34 2.26 -6.89
CA PRO A 230 7.47 2.99 -5.64
C PRO A 230 8.92 3.09 -5.13
N MET A 231 9.75 2.06 -5.37
CA MET A 231 11.17 2.09 -5.00
C MET A 231 11.93 3.24 -5.66
N CYS A 232 11.65 3.54 -6.93
CA CYS A 232 12.28 4.67 -7.64
C CYS A 232 11.93 6.03 -7.01
N GLY A 233 10.74 6.16 -6.44
CA GLY A 233 10.24 7.39 -5.80
C GLY A 233 10.46 7.45 -4.29
N ASP A 234 11.11 6.46 -3.68
CA ASP A 234 11.25 6.37 -2.23
C ASP A 234 12.27 7.38 -1.69
N TYR A 235 11.76 8.55 -1.28
CA TYR A 235 12.59 9.56 -0.62
C TYR A 235 12.68 9.34 0.90
N VAL A 236 11.69 8.69 1.49
CA VAL A 236 11.61 8.53 2.95
C VAL A 236 12.73 7.63 3.47
N THR A 237 12.90 6.46 2.84
CA THR A 237 13.97 5.52 3.21
C THR A 237 15.35 6.14 3.01
N ALA A 238 15.56 6.84 1.87
CA ALA A 238 16.81 7.52 1.58
C ALA A 238 17.12 8.63 2.61
N THR A 239 16.12 9.44 2.98
CA THR A 239 16.30 10.53 3.94
C THR A 239 16.59 10.03 5.36
N ILE A 240 15.98 8.90 5.78
CA ILE A 240 16.09 8.40 7.16
C ILE A 240 17.34 7.55 7.37
N LEU A 241 17.71 6.74 6.38
CA LEU A 241 18.76 5.72 6.51
C LEU A 241 19.95 5.93 5.60
N GLY A 242 19.84 6.79 4.57
CA GLY A 242 20.84 6.88 3.50
C GLY A 242 21.98 7.85 3.77
N GLY A 243 21.77 8.88 4.60
CA GLY A 243 22.77 9.95 4.75
C GLY A 243 23.13 10.60 3.40
N THR A 244 24.39 10.95 3.22
CA THR A 244 24.90 11.51 1.96
C THR A 244 25.11 10.46 0.88
N ASP A 245 25.56 9.26 1.25
CA ASP A 245 25.91 8.20 0.30
C ASP A 245 24.70 7.44 -0.24
N GLY A 246 23.64 7.33 0.56
CA GLY A 246 22.40 6.67 0.20
C GLY A 246 21.35 7.61 -0.39
N PHE A 247 21.75 8.77 -0.92
CA PHE A 247 20.83 9.74 -1.48
C PHE A 247 20.18 9.23 -2.77
N MET A 248 18.87 9.39 -2.91
CA MET A 248 18.08 8.94 -4.06
C MET A 248 17.37 10.11 -4.73
N VAL A 249 16.96 9.93 -5.99
CA VAL A 249 16.29 10.97 -6.80
C VAL A 249 15.07 11.54 -6.09
N GLY A 250 14.27 10.73 -5.40
CA GLY A 250 13.12 11.20 -4.63
C GLY A 250 13.53 12.23 -3.56
N ALA A 251 14.59 11.96 -2.79
CA ALA A 251 15.11 12.89 -1.79
C ALA A 251 15.72 14.14 -2.42
N LEU A 252 16.35 14.01 -3.58
CA LEU A 252 16.88 15.13 -4.35
C LEU A 252 15.76 16.05 -4.83
N ILE A 253 14.70 15.51 -5.39
CA ILE A 253 13.52 16.26 -5.82
C ILE A 253 12.92 17.00 -4.62
N ASP A 254 12.72 16.33 -3.48
CA ASP A 254 12.20 16.95 -2.25
C ASP A 254 13.07 18.13 -1.81
N SER A 255 14.40 18.00 -1.89
CA SER A 255 15.34 19.06 -1.53
C SER A 255 15.26 20.26 -2.47
N GLN A 256 15.01 20.07 -3.77
CA GLN A 256 14.84 21.16 -4.73
C GLN A 256 13.57 21.96 -4.46
N PHE A 257 12.46 21.30 -4.12
CA PHE A 257 11.20 22.00 -3.85
C PHE A 257 11.17 22.68 -2.47
N ARG A 258 11.64 22.02 -1.42
CA ARG A 258 11.56 22.53 -0.03
C ARG A 258 12.83 23.20 0.47
N GLY A 259 13.98 22.70 0.08
CA GLY A 259 15.28 23.22 0.54
C GLY A 259 15.73 24.43 -0.26
N SER A 260 16.07 24.23 -1.52
CA SER A 260 16.59 25.29 -2.40
C SER A 260 15.51 26.15 -3.05
N GLN A 261 14.23 25.76 -2.95
CA GLN A 261 13.10 26.39 -3.64
C GLN A 261 13.36 26.61 -5.14
N ASN A 262 14.07 25.66 -5.76
CA ASN A 262 14.31 25.63 -7.19
C ASN A 262 13.28 24.71 -7.88
N TRP A 263 12.06 25.22 -7.98
CA TRP A 263 10.93 24.47 -8.51
C TRP A 263 11.10 24.05 -9.97
N PRO A 264 11.64 24.89 -10.89
CA PRO A 264 11.87 24.48 -12.27
C PRO A 264 12.80 23.28 -12.39
N GLN A 265 13.92 23.28 -11.65
CA GLN A 265 14.87 22.18 -11.66
C GLN A 265 14.29 20.92 -11.01
N GLY A 266 13.61 21.06 -9.85
CA GLY A 266 12.90 19.96 -9.22
C GLY A 266 11.84 19.35 -10.14
N ALA A 267 11.11 20.16 -10.92
CA ALA A 267 10.14 19.72 -11.91
C ALA A 267 10.81 18.97 -13.07
N ALA A 268 11.95 19.45 -13.58
CA ALA A 268 12.71 18.74 -14.63
C ALA A 268 13.19 17.36 -14.13
N MET A 269 13.72 17.29 -12.90
CA MET A 269 14.11 16.02 -12.27
C MET A 269 12.93 15.07 -12.12
N ALA A 270 11.77 15.59 -11.72
CA ALA A 270 10.55 14.81 -11.55
C ALA A 270 10.05 14.24 -12.89
N VAL A 271 10.07 15.03 -13.96
CA VAL A 271 9.72 14.56 -15.32
C VAL A 271 10.70 13.50 -15.80
N LEU A 272 12.01 13.71 -15.62
CA LEU A 272 13.03 12.72 -15.96
C LEU A 272 12.90 11.44 -15.15
N MET A 273 12.50 11.51 -13.88
CA MET A 273 12.22 10.34 -13.07
C MET A 273 11.06 9.51 -13.65
N ILE A 274 9.95 10.13 -14.08
CA ILE A 274 8.88 9.39 -14.78
C ILE A 274 9.42 8.72 -16.04
N ILE A 275 10.18 9.47 -16.85
CA ILE A 275 10.74 8.94 -18.10
C ILE A 275 11.66 7.75 -17.78
N MET A 276 12.51 7.86 -16.77
CA MET A 276 13.39 6.79 -16.31
C MET A 276 12.59 5.54 -15.90
N VAL A 277 11.52 5.71 -15.10
CA VAL A 277 10.66 4.61 -14.67
C VAL A 277 9.97 3.95 -15.86
N LEU A 278 9.35 4.74 -16.75
CA LEU A 278 8.66 4.21 -17.94
C LEU A 278 9.62 3.49 -18.90
N LEU A 279 10.82 4.05 -19.11
CA LEU A 279 11.85 3.43 -19.93
C LEU A 279 12.33 2.11 -19.33
N SER A 280 12.57 2.08 -18.02
CA SER A 280 12.98 0.86 -17.31
C SER A 280 11.92 -0.23 -17.39
N LEU A 281 10.64 0.13 -17.26
CA LEU A 281 9.53 -0.80 -17.45
C LEU A 281 9.44 -1.30 -18.90
N ALA A 282 9.63 -0.41 -19.89
CA ALA A 282 9.66 -0.80 -21.29
C ALA A 282 10.80 -1.81 -21.55
N VAL A 283 12.00 -1.53 -21.05
CA VAL A 283 13.16 -2.45 -21.12
C VAL A 283 12.85 -3.78 -20.43
N PHE A 284 12.23 -3.77 -19.25
CA PHE A 284 11.82 -4.99 -18.55
C PHE A 284 10.84 -5.83 -19.39
N PHE A 285 9.79 -5.24 -19.96
CA PHE A 285 8.83 -5.97 -20.78
C PHE A 285 9.45 -6.46 -22.11
N LEU A 286 10.34 -5.68 -22.71
CA LEU A 286 11.10 -6.12 -23.88
C LEU A 286 12.02 -7.29 -23.55
N ALA A 287 12.70 -7.26 -22.40
CA ALA A 287 13.52 -8.36 -21.91
C ALA A 287 12.69 -9.63 -21.67
N LEU A 288 11.51 -9.50 -21.05
CA LEU A 288 10.58 -10.63 -20.88
C LEU A 288 10.13 -11.20 -22.23
N LYS A 289 9.85 -10.34 -23.22
CA LYS A 289 9.49 -10.78 -24.59
C LYS A 289 10.67 -11.48 -25.24
N ALA A 290 11.87 -10.93 -25.15
CA ALA A 290 13.09 -11.54 -25.68
C ALA A 290 13.37 -12.91 -25.07
N VAL A 291 13.25 -13.05 -23.75
CA VAL A 291 13.41 -14.35 -23.06
C VAL A 291 12.38 -15.37 -23.57
N ARG A 292 11.12 -14.97 -23.78
CA ARG A 292 10.09 -15.86 -24.35
C ARG A 292 10.42 -16.31 -25.78
N VAL A 293 10.91 -15.38 -26.63
CA VAL A 293 11.31 -15.67 -27.99
C VAL A 293 12.52 -16.63 -28.01
N ILE A 294 13.56 -16.35 -27.21
CA ILE A 294 14.76 -17.19 -27.10
C ILE A 294 14.39 -18.58 -26.57
N ALA A 295 13.55 -18.64 -25.53
CA ALA A 295 13.04 -19.92 -25.00
C ALA A 295 12.24 -20.68 -26.08
N GLY A 296 11.49 -19.97 -26.94
CA GLY A 296 10.78 -20.53 -28.10
C GLY A 296 11.75 -21.11 -29.14
N LEU A 297 12.80 -20.39 -29.47
CA LEU A 297 13.84 -20.83 -30.41
C LEU A 297 14.65 -22.02 -29.85
N GLY A 298 14.84 -22.10 -28.55
CA GLY A 298 15.51 -23.22 -27.90
C GLY A 298 14.66 -24.50 -27.77
N ARG A 299 13.33 -24.43 -28.02
CA ARG A 299 12.44 -25.61 -27.91
C ARG A 299 12.89 -26.79 -28.77
N PRO A 300 13.29 -26.64 -30.06
CA PRO A 300 13.74 -27.78 -30.87
C PRO A 300 14.98 -28.47 -30.28
N LEU A 301 15.91 -27.72 -29.73
CA LEU A 301 17.12 -28.25 -29.05
C LEU A 301 16.77 -28.99 -27.75
N VAL A 302 15.86 -28.44 -26.97
CA VAL A 302 15.37 -29.07 -25.72
C VAL A 302 14.58 -30.33 -26.06
N ASP A 303 13.78 -30.34 -27.10
CA ASP A 303 12.98 -31.50 -27.52
C ASP A 303 13.88 -32.59 -28.12
N TRP A 304 14.92 -32.20 -28.89
CA TRP A 304 15.95 -33.15 -29.34
C TRP A 304 16.69 -33.77 -28.14
N TYR A 305 17.15 -32.97 -27.19
CA TYR A 305 17.81 -33.46 -25.97
C TYR A 305 16.87 -34.36 -25.15
N ARG A 306 15.59 -34.03 -25.05
CA ARG A 306 14.58 -34.86 -24.37
C ARG A 306 14.38 -36.19 -25.05
N ARG A 307 14.29 -36.24 -26.39
CA ARG A 307 14.18 -37.48 -27.18
C ARG A 307 15.44 -38.36 -27.00
N ALA A 308 16.60 -37.78 -27.15
CA ALA A 308 17.88 -38.50 -26.94
C ALA A 308 18.04 -39.04 -25.49
N ARG A 309 17.40 -38.40 -24.53
CA ARG A 309 17.43 -38.85 -23.12
C ARG A 309 16.30 -39.82 -22.78
N ALA A 310 15.18 -39.78 -23.45
CA ALA A 310 14.06 -40.73 -23.30
C ALA A 310 14.53 -42.16 -23.73
N GLU A 311 15.39 -42.26 -24.74
CA GLU A 311 15.98 -43.51 -25.18
C GLU A 311 16.98 -44.11 -24.15
N ARG A 312 17.44 -43.31 -23.16
CA ARG A 312 18.35 -43.69 -22.09
C ARG A 312 17.67 -43.78 -20.72
N GLN A 313 16.34 -44.01 -20.64
CA GLN A 313 15.66 -44.12 -19.35
C GLN A 313 16.05 -45.43 -18.60
N VAL A 314 17.15 -45.35 -17.87
CA VAL A 314 17.38 -46.20 -16.71
C VAL A 314 16.43 -45.73 -15.61
N ALA A 315 15.66 -46.65 -15.06
CA ALA A 315 14.76 -46.43 -13.94
C ALA A 315 15.49 -45.66 -12.82
N ARG A 316 15.05 -44.45 -12.50
CA ARG A 316 15.67 -43.70 -11.40
C ARG A 316 15.22 -44.28 -10.07
N PRO A 317 16.12 -44.45 -9.10
CA PRO A 317 15.73 -44.83 -7.76
C PRO A 317 14.77 -43.78 -7.19
N THR A 318 13.55 -44.20 -6.89
CA THR A 318 12.45 -43.43 -6.31
C THR A 318 12.62 -43.21 -4.80
N GLY A 319 13.83 -42.92 -4.32
CA GLY A 319 14.13 -42.97 -2.89
C GLY A 319 14.81 -41.76 -2.27
N LEU A 320 15.14 -40.70 -3.03
CA LEU A 320 15.71 -39.52 -2.40
C LEU A 320 14.61 -38.68 -1.71
N PRO A 321 14.79 -38.36 -0.42
CA PRO A 321 13.84 -37.56 0.34
C PRO A 321 13.58 -36.20 -0.36
N ASP A 322 12.34 -35.73 -0.32
CA ASP A 322 11.96 -34.42 -0.91
C ASP A 322 12.55 -33.29 -0.06
N LEU A 323 13.86 -33.04 -0.19
CA LEU A 323 14.57 -31.96 0.52
C LEU A 323 14.07 -30.55 0.14
N LEU A 324 13.33 -30.42 -0.96
CA LEU A 324 12.78 -29.12 -1.38
C LEU A 324 11.76 -28.60 -0.37
N ARG A 325 10.91 -29.46 0.19
CA ARG A 325 9.87 -29.01 1.15
C ARG A 325 10.49 -28.46 2.44
N PRO A 326 11.40 -29.16 3.15
CA PRO A 326 12.03 -28.58 4.33
C PRO A 326 12.86 -27.33 4.01
N ALA A 327 13.55 -27.27 2.88
CA ALA A 327 14.28 -26.08 2.46
C ALA A 327 13.34 -24.86 2.27
N LEU A 328 12.17 -25.04 1.65
CA LEU A 328 11.19 -23.99 1.50
C LEU A 328 10.54 -23.59 2.84
N VAL A 329 10.37 -24.51 3.78
CA VAL A 329 9.89 -24.19 5.15
C VAL A 329 10.90 -23.29 5.85
N VAL A 330 12.19 -23.69 5.86
CA VAL A 330 13.26 -22.90 6.48
C VAL A 330 13.38 -21.54 5.80
N TRP A 331 13.36 -21.48 4.47
CA TRP A 331 13.41 -20.23 3.72
C TRP A 331 12.25 -19.29 4.08
N THR A 332 11.02 -19.83 4.10
CA THR A 332 9.84 -19.03 4.45
C THR A 332 9.90 -18.55 5.91
N ALA A 333 10.38 -19.39 6.83
CA ALA A 333 10.59 -19.01 8.21
C ALA A 333 11.62 -17.87 8.35
N LEU A 334 12.74 -17.95 7.62
CA LEU A 334 13.75 -16.87 7.60
C LEU A 334 13.17 -15.55 7.05
N VAL A 335 12.38 -15.62 5.98
CA VAL A 335 11.72 -14.44 5.42
C VAL A 335 10.70 -13.86 6.41
N LEU A 336 9.93 -14.69 7.10
CA LEU A 336 9.01 -14.22 8.14
C LEU A 336 9.75 -13.59 9.32
N VAL A 337 10.86 -14.21 9.78
CA VAL A 337 11.72 -13.62 10.80
C VAL A 337 12.24 -12.25 10.34
N PHE A 338 12.74 -12.15 9.13
CA PHE A 338 13.19 -10.88 8.53
C PHE A 338 12.10 -9.82 8.53
N LEU A 339 10.85 -10.20 8.21
CA LEU A 339 9.70 -9.29 8.17
C LEU A 339 9.22 -8.85 9.57
N PHE A 340 9.29 -9.75 10.56
CA PHE A 340 8.75 -9.45 11.90
C PHE A 340 9.75 -8.84 12.86
N VAL A 341 11.06 -9.14 12.73
CA VAL A 341 12.08 -8.68 13.68
C VAL A 341 12.07 -7.15 13.88
N PRO A 342 12.11 -6.30 12.83
CA PRO A 342 12.09 -4.86 13.05
C PRO A 342 10.83 -4.37 13.78
N ILE A 343 9.66 -4.94 13.47
CA ILE A 343 8.39 -4.59 14.12
C ILE A 343 8.41 -5.00 15.60
N LEU A 344 8.88 -6.22 15.89
CA LEU A 344 8.99 -6.72 17.26
C LEU A 344 9.99 -5.90 18.07
N LEU A 345 11.07 -5.42 17.45
CA LEU A 345 12.00 -4.49 18.09
C LEU A 345 11.33 -3.15 18.43
N VAL A 346 10.50 -2.60 17.56
CA VAL A 346 9.70 -1.39 17.87
C VAL A 346 8.76 -1.65 19.04
N VAL A 347 8.05 -2.78 19.04
CA VAL A 347 7.17 -3.17 20.16
C VAL A 347 7.97 -3.28 21.46
N ARG A 348 9.13 -3.96 21.43
CA ARG A 348 10.02 -4.06 22.59
C ARG A 348 10.50 -2.69 23.06
N HIS A 349 10.94 -1.82 22.14
CA HIS A 349 11.46 -0.50 22.49
C HIS A 349 10.37 0.47 22.94
N SER A 350 9.09 0.20 22.68
CA SER A 350 8.00 0.95 23.31
C SER A 350 7.94 0.76 24.84
N PHE A 351 8.56 -0.29 25.37
CA PHE A 351 8.72 -0.58 26.80
C PHE A 351 10.15 -0.30 27.32
N ASN A 352 10.99 0.38 26.54
CA ASN A 352 12.35 0.72 26.93
C ASN A 352 12.36 1.72 28.10
N ASN A 353 13.13 1.46 29.14
CA ASN A 353 13.30 2.38 30.28
C ASN A 353 14.32 3.50 30.02
N GLY A 354 14.90 3.57 28.82
CA GLY A 354 15.88 4.59 28.43
C GLY A 354 15.26 5.73 27.63
N PRO A 355 16.00 6.84 27.44
CA PRO A 355 15.55 8.00 26.71
C PRO A 355 15.63 7.83 25.18
N SER A 356 16.43 6.89 24.69
CA SER A 356 16.69 6.70 23.26
C SER A 356 15.79 5.63 22.63
N PHE A 357 15.29 5.91 21.44
CA PHE A 357 14.55 4.94 20.64
C PHE A 357 15.46 3.81 20.12
N SER A 358 16.70 4.11 19.79
CA SER A 358 17.59 3.15 19.09
C SER A 358 18.44 2.30 20.05
N ILE A 359 18.59 2.72 21.30
CA ILE A 359 19.47 2.09 22.30
C ILE A 359 18.61 1.49 23.41
N TRP A 360 18.77 0.20 23.65
CA TRP A 360 18.10 -0.49 24.73
C TRP A 360 18.79 -0.24 26.08
N SER A 361 18.00 0.13 27.12
CA SER A 361 18.52 0.46 28.46
C SER A 361 18.80 -0.75 29.35
N GLY A 362 18.46 -1.95 28.91
CA GLY A 362 18.60 -3.18 29.72
C GLY A 362 17.37 -3.52 30.57
N SER A 363 16.38 -2.64 30.68
CA SER A 363 15.17 -2.85 31.50
C SER A 363 13.88 -2.45 30.80
N TYR A 364 12.78 -3.07 31.21
CA TYR A 364 11.43 -2.78 30.73
C TYR A 364 10.73 -1.79 31.64
N SER A 365 9.95 -0.88 31.06
CA SER A 365 9.12 0.09 31.78
C SER A 365 7.89 0.47 30.96
N THR A 366 6.82 0.85 31.64
CA THR A 366 5.61 1.43 31.02
C THR A 366 5.62 2.95 31.01
N VAL A 367 6.73 3.59 31.36
CA VAL A 367 6.85 5.05 31.45
C VAL A 367 6.39 5.75 30.18
N TRP A 368 6.76 5.23 29.00
CA TRP A 368 6.38 5.82 27.72
C TRP A 368 4.92 5.57 27.32
N TRP A 369 4.28 4.58 27.94
CA TRP A 369 2.84 4.34 27.83
C TRP A 369 2.00 5.21 28.73
N GLY A 370 2.59 5.90 29.70
CA GLY A 370 1.93 6.74 30.69
C GLY A 370 2.00 6.17 32.12
N GLY A 371 2.93 5.24 32.38
CA GLY A 371 3.28 4.80 33.71
C GLY A 371 3.91 5.89 34.54
N GLU A 372 4.35 5.55 35.76
CA GLU A 372 4.99 6.52 36.66
C GLU A 372 6.14 7.26 35.95
N PRO A 373 6.20 8.60 36.08
CA PRO A 373 7.22 9.41 35.44
C PRO A 373 8.62 8.99 35.89
N GLY A 374 9.43 8.54 34.92
CA GLY A 374 10.86 8.31 35.11
C GLY A 374 11.64 9.59 34.94
N ARG A 375 12.95 9.55 35.22
CA ARG A 375 13.88 10.63 34.90
C ARG A 375 15.04 10.07 34.10
N THR A 376 15.52 10.84 33.12
CA THR A 376 16.78 10.53 32.42
C THR A 376 17.96 10.63 33.38
N PRO A 377 19.12 10.04 33.07
CA PRO A 377 20.34 10.26 33.85
C PRO A 377 20.71 11.75 34.01
N SER A 378 20.28 12.61 33.09
CA SER A 378 20.42 14.06 33.16
C SER A 378 19.32 14.76 33.97
N GLY A 379 18.42 14.02 34.60
CA GLY A 379 17.37 14.57 35.49
C GLY A 379 16.10 15.06 34.74
N GLN A 380 16.05 15.00 33.41
CA GLN A 380 14.87 15.40 32.65
C GLN A 380 13.71 14.40 32.84
N PRO A 381 12.47 14.86 32.98
CA PRO A 381 11.33 13.96 33.12
C PRO A 381 11.09 13.16 31.82
N MET A 382 10.90 11.85 31.96
CA MET A 382 10.40 10.99 30.90
C MET A 382 8.88 10.97 30.99
N VAL A 383 8.20 11.60 30.02
CA VAL A 383 6.74 11.73 29.98
C VAL A 383 6.18 10.78 28.94
N GLY A 384 5.23 9.96 29.34
CA GLY A 384 4.57 8.98 28.47
C GLY A 384 3.62 9.59 27.44
N LEU A 385 3.08 8.73 26.57
CA LEU A 385 2.12 9.15 25.54
C LEU A 385 0.71 9.37 26.12
N PHE A 386 0.29 8.55 27.08
CA PHE A 386 -1.07 8.56 27.61
C PHE A 386 -1.12 9.06 29.07
N ARG A 387 -2.27 9.67 29.44
CA ARG A 387 -2.67 9.92 30.80
C ARG A 387 -3.63 8.84 31.29
N TYR A 388 -3.20 7.92 32.12
CA TYR A 388 -4.01 6.80 32.56
C TYR A 388 -5.36 7.20 33.24
N PRO A 389 -5.46 8.25 34.06
CA PRO A 389 -6.73 8.61 34.68
C PRO A 389 -7.84 8.96 33.70
N GLU A 390 -7.46 9.43 32.50
CA GLU A 390 -8.40 9.96 31.50
C GLU A 390 -8.73 8.92 30.40
N LEU A 391 -8.00 7.80 30.34
CA LEU A 391 -8.32 6.68 29.45
C LEU A 391 -9.62 5.96 29.84
N GLY A 392 -9.98 5.96 31.14
CA GLY A 392 -11.16 5.27 31.65
C GLY A 392 -12.45 5.67 30.90
N PRO A 393 -12.83 6.96 30.87
CA PRO A 393 -14.04 7.42 30.16
C PRO A 393 -14.05 7.08 28.68
N VAL A 394 -12.89 7.10 27.99
CA VAL A 394 -12.75 6.73 26.57
C VAL A 394 -13.06 5.26 26.36
N LEU A 395 -12.36 4.42 27.13
CA LEU A 395 -12.55 2.97 27.06
C LEU A 395 -13.98 2.59 27.40
N VAL A 396 -14.57 3.22 28.43
CA VAL A 396 -15.97 3.00 28.81
C VAL A 396 -16.90 3.40 27.66
N SER A 397 -16.71 4.57 27.03
CA SER A 397 -17.55 5.00 25.90
C SER A 397 -17.43 4.07 24.70
N PHE A 398 -16.22 3.61 24.36
CA PHE A 398 -15.99 2.62 23.32
C PHE A 398 -16.66 1.29 23.64
N VAL A 399 -16.45 0.75 24.84
CA VAL A 399 -17.03 -0.52 25.27
C VAL A 399 -18.56 -0.44 25.29
N VAL A 400 -19.13 0.65 25.80
CA VAL A 400 -20.58 0.85 25.85
C VAL A 400 -21.17 0.93 24.42
N LEU A 401 -20.56 1.70 23.52
CA LEU A 401 -21.04 1.82 22.14
C LEU A 401 -20.91 0.50 21.37
N LEU A 402 -19.81 -0.23 21.55
CA LEU A 402 -19.64 -1.57 20.98
C LEU A 402 -20.67 -2.56 21.54
N ALA A 403 -20.91 -2.52 22.86
CA ALA A 403 -21.95 -3.35 23.51
C ALA A 403 -23.34 -3.03 22.97
N ILE A 404 -23.66 -1.75 22.77
CA ILE A 404 -24.91 -1.31 22.13
C ILE A 404 -24.99 -1.83 20.69
N GLY A 405 -23.93 -1.70 19.90
CA GLY A 405 -23.88 -2.20 18.52
C GLY A 405 -24.11 -3.70 18.41
N ILE A 406 -23.64 -4.46 19.40
CA ILE A 406 -23.84 -5.92 19.49
C ILE A 406 -25.24 -6.27 20.03
N ALA A 407 -25.74 -5.53 21.03
CA ALA A 407 -27.00 -5.83 21.71
C ALA A 407 -28.22 -5.36 20.91
N LEU A 408 -28.14 -4.22 20.22
CA LEU A 408 -29.25 -3.58 19.52
C LEU A 408 -30.00 -4.53 18.57
N PRO A 409 -29.35 -5.30 17.67
CA PRO A 409 -30.09 -6.23 16.81
C PRO A 409 -30.80 -7.35 17.57
N ARG A 410 -30.21 -7.77 18.71
CA ARG A 410 -30.81 -8.84 19.54
C ARG A 410 -32.04 -8.32 20.31
N VAL A 411 -31.95 -7.10 20.83
CA VAL A 411 -33.06 -6.44 21.55
C VAL A 411 -34.22 -6.18 20.60
N VAL A 412 -33.94 -5.60 19.41
CA VAL A 412 -34.97 -5.34 18.40
C VAL A 412 -35.63 -6.64 17.95
N ALA A 413 -34.86 -7.70 17.70
CA ALA A 413 -35.42 -9.01 17.33
C ALA A 413 -36.32 -9.61 18.42
N ARG A 414 -36.02 -9.37 19.72
CA ARG A 414 -36.90 -9.81 20.81
C ARG A 414 -38.20 -9.02 20.92
N ILE A 415 -38.14 -7.72 20.61
CA ILE A 415 -39.32 -6.83 20.71
C ILE A 415 -40.25 -6.99 19.50
N THR A 416 -39.68 -7.09 18.29
CA THR A 416 -40.48 -7.14 17.04
C THR A 416 -40.79 -8.54 16.58
N GLY A 417 -40.23 -9.58 17.22
CA GLY A 417 -40.38 -10.97 16.77
C GLY A 417 -39.68 -11.30 15.44
N GLU A 418 -39.14 -10.29 14.74
CA GLU A 418 -38.47 -10.43 13.46
C GLU A 418 -36.98 -10.12 13.54
N ARG A 419 -36.14 -10.99 12.96
CA ARG A 419 -34.70 -10.78 12.85
C ARG A 419 -34.40 -9.85 11.67
N ASN A 420 -34.34 -8.53 11.93
CA ASN A 420 -33.97 -7.55 10.92
C ASN A 420 -32.48 -7.73 10.51
N ARG A 421 -32.27 -8.36 9.35
CA ARG A 421 -30.94 -8.67 8.82
C ARG A 421 -30.13 -7.41 8.51
N HIS A 422 -30.77 -6.32 8.13
CA HIS A 422 -30.09 -5.04 7.84
C HIS A 422 -29.56 -4.40 9.13
N LEU A 423 -30.37 -4.37 10.19
CA LEU A 423 -29.94 -3.85 11.48
C LEU A 423 -28.78 -4.69 12.05
N ALA A 424 -28.87 -6.02 11.96
CA ALA A 424 -27.81 -6.92 12.40
C ALA A 424 -26.50 -6.74 11.63
N ARG A 425 -26.57 -6.30 10.37
CA ARG A 425 -25.40 -6.09 9.51
C ARG A 425 -24.71 -4.75 9.76
N TRP A 426 -25.48 -3.70 10.07
CA TRP A 426 -24.98 -2.33 10.15
C TRP A 426 -24.81 -1.79 11.58
N SER A 427 -25.41 -2.43 12.60
CA SER A 427 -25.34 -1.93 13.97
C SER A 427 -23.92 -1.91 14.56
N PHE A 428 -23.11 -2.92 14.29
CA PHE A 428 -21.75 -2.98 14.79
C PHE A 428 -20.79 -2.01 14.04
N PRO A 429 -20.77 -1.98 12.70
CA PRO A 429 -20.04 -0.93 11.97
C PRO A 429 -20.52 0.49 12.30
N GLY A 430 -21.82 0.68 12.42
CA GLY A 430 -22.39 1.96 12.82
C GLY A 430 -21.98 2.39 14.21
N ALA A 431 -21.94 1.47 15.17
CA ALA A 431 -21.48 1.76 16.52
C ALA A 431 -19.99 2.14 16.57
N ILE A 432 -19.15 1.46 15.76
CA ILE A 432 -17.75 1.84 15.59
C ILE A 432 -17.66 3.24 14.98
N ALA A 433 -18.38 3.51 13.90
CA ALA A 433 -18.37 4.83 13.27
C ALA A 433 -18.83 5.93 14.22
N ILE A 434 -19.89 5.70 15.00
CA ILE A 434 -20.39 6.65 16.01
C ILE A 434 -19.35 6.82 17.13
N ALA A 435 -18.76 5.74 17.64
CA ALA A 435 -17.73 5.82 18.66
C ALA A 435 -16.53 6.66 18.19
N VAL A 436 -16.12 6.46 16.95
CA VAL A 436 -15.04 7.21 16.31
C VAL A 436 -15.41 8.68 16.12
N ILE A 437 -16.61 8.95 15.60
CA ILE A 437 -17.10 10.31 15.38
C ILE A 437 -17.23 11.07 16.70
N LEU A 438 -17.91 10.50 17.68
CA LEU A 438 -18.11 11.13 18.97
C LEU A 438 -16.81 11.38 19.74
N ASN A 439 -15.85 10.48 19.64
CA ASN A 439 -14.55 10.63 20.29
C ASN A 439 -13.54 11.41 19.44
N GLY A 440 -13.67 11.43 18.13
CA GLY A 440 -12.78 12.16 17.21
C GLY A 440 -13.10 13.65 17.05
N PHE A 441 -14.35 14.06 17.25
CA PHE A 441 -14.77 15.46 17.06
C PHE A 441 -14.80 16.31 18.34
N ARG A 442 -14.68 15.73 19.52
CA ARG A 442 -14.53 16.48 20.77
C ARG A 442 -13.09 16.94 20.95
N THR A 443 -12.80 18.16 20.55
CA THR A 443 -11.45 18.73 20.47
C THR A 443 -10.69 18.77 21.80
N ASP A 444 -11.39 18.96 22.90
CA ASP A 444 -10.75 19.16 24.21
C ASP A 444 -10.45 17.86 24.94
N TRP A 445 -11.11 16.79 24.55
CA TRP A 445 -11.10 15.52 25.26
C TRP A 445 -9.93 14.61 24.88
N TYR A 446 -9.60 14.50 23.57
CA TYR A 446 -8.46 13.71 23.14
C TYR A 446 -7.12 14.36 23.53
N ARG A 447 -7.08 15.72 23.64
CA ARG A 447 -5.90 16.44 24.14
C ARG A 447 -5.59 16.09 25.58
N SER A 448 -6.61 15.83 26.40
CA SER A 448 -6.44 15.46 27.80
C SER A 448 -5.92 14.03 28.00
N ILE A 449 -6.09 13.14 26.99
CA ILE A 449 -5.58 11.76 27.03
C ILE A 449 -4.09 11.69 26.70
N PHE A 450 -3.62 12.58 25.82
CA PHE A 450 -2.24 12.54 25.36
C PHE A 450 -1.38 13.57 26.09
N GLU A 451 -0.41 13.10 26.87
CA GLU A 451 0.62 13.96 27.47
C GLU A 451 1.49 14.64 26.41
N GLN A 452 1.72 13.94 25.29
CA GLN A 452 2.47 14.43 24.15
C GLN A 452 1.49 15.00 23.11
N ALA A 453 1.10 16.25 23.27
CA ALA A 453 0.08 16.92 22.45
C ALA A 453 0.36 16.81 20.93
N GLY A 454 1.62 16.97 20.49
CA GLY A 454 1.99 16.84 19.07
C GLY A 454 1.76 15.45 18.48
N VAL A 455 1.91 14.39 19.29
CA VAL A 455 1.60 13.01 18.87
C VAL A 455 0.09 12.78 18.83
N GLY A 456 -0.62 13.27 19.83
CA GLY A 456 -2.09 13.19 19.87
C GLY A 456 -2.74 13.92 18.69
N ASP A 457 -2.30 15.14 18.41
CA ASP A 457 -2.75 15.91 17.24
C ASP A 457 -2.42 15.18 15.93
N GLY A 458 -1.22 14.59 15.84
CA GLY A 458 -0.81 13.79 14.69
C GLY A 458 -1.70 12.55 14.47
N LEU A 459 -1.98 11.78 15.51
CA LEU A 459 -2.86 10.60 15.46
C LEU A 459 -4.28 10.98 15.03
N ARG A 460 -4.84 12.05 15.61
CA ARG A 460 -6.13 12.59 15.21
C ARG A 460 -6.12 13.04 13.75
N GLY A 461 -5.10 13.80 13.36
CA GLY A 461 -4.95 14.30 11.98
C GLY A 461 -4.89 13.16 10.97
N SER A 462 -4.11 12.09 11.25
CA SER A 462 -4.06 10.89 10.42
C SER A 462 -5.44 10.24 10.27
N PHE A 463 -6.17 10.12 11.38
CA PHE A 463 -7.49 9.49 11.39
C PHE A 463 -8.51 10.28 10.56
N LEU A 464 -8.58 11.59 10.75
CA LEU A 464 -9.48 12.48 10.02
C LEU A 464 -9.12 12.56 8.53
N ALA A 465 -7.82 12.61 8.21
CA ALA A 465 -7.34 12.58 6.83
C ALA A 465 -7.73 11.27 6.14
N ALA A 466 -7.45 10.14 6.77
CA ALA A 466 -7.77 8.82 6.23
C ALA A 466 -9.29 8.61 6.06
N PHE A 467 -10.09 9.05 7.04
CA PHE A 467 -11.54 8.93 6.96
C PHE A 467 -12.13 9.74 5.79
N GLY A 468 -11.79 11.03 5.68
CA GLY A 468 -12.30 11.87 4.61
C GLY A 468 -11.83 11.42 3.23
N ALA A 469 -10.54 11.08 3.07
CA ALA A 469 -10.00 10.54 1.83
C ALA A 469 -10.69 9.23 1.43
N THR A 470 -10.97 8.35 2.40
CA THR A 470 -11.68 7.08 2.16
C THR A 470 -13.11 7.30 1.69
N VAL A 471 -13.84 8.24 2.29
CA VAL A 471 -15.21 8.57 1.86
C VAL A 471 -15.20 9.02 0.39
N VAL A 472 -14.30 9.94 0.03
CA VAL A 472 -14.13 10.39 -1.36
C VAL A 472 -13.76 9.22 -2.27
N ALA A 473 -12.81 8.39 -1.86
CA ALA A 473 -12.33 7.24 -2.63
C ALA A 473 -13.42 6.20 -2.88
N VAL A 474 -14.23 5.86 -1.88
CA VAL A 474 -15.32 4.88 -2.01
C VAL A 474 -16.43 5.40 -2.91
N VAL A 475 -16.77 6.67 -2.82
CA VAL A 475 -17.80 7.27 -3.68
C VAL A 475 -17.31 7.30 -5.13
N LEU A 476 -16.15 7.90 -5.39
CA LEU A 476 -15.61 8.04 -6.74
C LEU A 476 -15.25 6.69 -7.35
N GLY A 477 -14.51 5.87 -6.58
CA GLY A 477 -14.07 4.55 -7.03
C GLY A 477 -15.22 3.58 -7.22
N GLY A 478 -16.24 3.63 -6.35
CA GLY A 478 -17.46 2.83 -6.48
C GLY A 478 -18.22 3.15 -7.75
N LEU A 479 -18.50 4.43 -8.00
CA LEU A 479 -19.20 4.89 -9.20
C LEU A 479 -18.43 4.55 -10.48
N CYS A 480 -17.13 4.83 -10.51
CA CYS A 480 -16.26 4.53 -11.65
C CYS A 480 -16.15 3.02 -11.91
N GLY A 481 -15.98 2.21 -10.84
CA GLY A 481 -15.90 0.76 -10.93
C GLY A 481 -17.15 0.11 -11.52
N ILE A 482 -18.34 0.59 -11.11
CA ILE A 482 -19.62 0.16 -11.68
C ILE A 482 -19.72 0.51 -13.16
N ALA A 483 -19.38 1.76 -13.51
CA ALA A 483 -19.41 2.21 -14.90
C ALA A 483 -18.46 1.40 -15.79
N LEU A 484 -17.23 1.15 -15.33
CA LEU A 484 -16.22 0.37 -16.07
C LEU A 484 -16.60 -1.10 -16.25
N ALA A 485 -17.32 -1.69 -15.28
CA ALA A 485 -17.76 -3.08 -15.36
C ALA A 485 -18.92 -3.26 -16.34
N ARG A 486 -19.89 -2.31 -16.35
CA ARG A 486 -21.15 -2.44 -17.10
C ARG A 486 -21.16 -1.79 -18.48
N HIS A 487 -20.23 -0.87 -18.74
CA HIS A 487 -20.21 -0.11 -20.00
C HIS A 487 -18.82 -0.11 -20.65
N PRO A 488 -18.34 -1.26 -21.16
CA PRO A 488 -17.07 -1.33 -21.87
C PRO A 488 -17.15 -0.50 -23.16
N GLY A 489 -16.09 0.29 -23.45
CA GLY A 489 -16.07 1.13 -24.64
C GLY A 489 -14.71 1.84 -24.79
N ARG A 490 -14.62 2.78 -25.75
CA ARG A 490 -13.38 3.56 -25.95
C ARG A 490 -13.02 4.39 -24.71
N TRP A 491 -14.00 4.98 -24.05
CA TRP A 491 -13.81 5.75 -22.83
C TRP A 491 -13.24 4.90 -21.69
N SER A 492 -13.67 3.64 -21.57
CA SER A 492 -13.18 2.75 -20.50
C SER A 492 -11.70 2.42 -20.67
N LYS A 493 -11.20 2.37 -21.90
CA LYS A 493 -9.76 2.21 -22.18
C LYS A 493 -8.97 3.43 -21.71
N VAL A 494 -9.48 4.63 -21.96
CA VAL A 494 -8.87 5.88 -21.51
C VAL A 494 -8.88 5.95 -19.98
N MET A 495 -10.01 5.66 -19.35
CA MET A 495 -10.12 5.64 -17.89
C MET A 495 -9.17 4.60 -17.28
N MET A 496 -9.09 3.40 -17.83
CA MET A 496 -8.16 2.38 -17.36
C MET A 496 -6.70 2.81 -17.52
N ALA A 497 -6.34 3.43 -18.64
CA ALA A 497 -5.01 3.98 -18.82
C ALA A 497 -4.70 5.08 -17.79
N LEU A 498 -5.68 5.94 -17.49
CA LEU A 498 -5.54 6.99 -16.47
C LEU A 498 -5.37 6.39 -15.07
N LEU A 499 -6.17 5.38 -14.70
CA LEU A 499 -6.03 4.66 -13.44
C LEU A 499 -4.65 4.01 -13.30
N PHE A 500 -4.18 3.35 -14.36
CA PHE A 500 -2.84 2.78 -14.36
C PHE A 500 -1.74 3.85 -14.28
N LEU A 501 -1.94 4.99 -14.92
CA LEU A 501 -1.00 6.10 -14.84
C LEU A 501 -0.91 6.64 -13.40
N ILE A 502 -2.04 6.80 -12.70
CA ILE A 502 -2.07 7.19 -11.28
C ILE A 502 -1.29 6.17 -10.43
N LEU A 503 -1.49 4.87 -10.65
CA LEU A 503 -0.82 3.82 -9.87
C LEU A 503 0.68 3.69 -10.20
N VAL A 504 1.09 4.10 -11.39
CA VAL A 504 2.49 4.03 -11.85
C VAL A 504 3.26 5.31 -11.51
N THR A 505 2.57 6.45 -11.36
CA THR A 505 3.26 7.71 -11.03
C THR A 505 3.81 7.64 -9.60
N PRO A 506 5.10 7.96 -9.39
CA PRO A 506 5.65 8.02 -8.04
C PRO A 506 4.94 9.05 -7.17
N GLU A 507 4.54 8.66 -5.96
CA GLU A 507 3.72 9.49 -5.06
C GLU A 507 4.34 10.86 -4.76
N ILE A 508 5.66 10.97 -4.73
CA ILE A 508 6.34 12.25 -4.49
C ILE A 508 6.03 13.28 -5.59
N MET A 509 5.90 12.83 -6.83
CA MET A 509 5.53 13.71 -7.93
C MET A 509 4.10 14.22 -7.80
N ASP A 510 3.17 13.33 -7.49
CA ASP A 510 1.77 13.70 -7.28
C ASP A 510 1.66 14.71 -6.13
N ALA A 511 2.38 14.48 -5.05
CA ALA A 511 2.36 15.35 -3.88
C ALA A 511 2.89 16.76 -4.21
N ILE A 512 3.99 16.87 -4.94
CA ILE A 512 4.59 18.14 -5.34
C ILE A 512 3.70 18.86 -6.36
N ALA A 513 3.21 18.13 -7.36
CA ALA A 513 2.30 18.68 -8.37
C ALA A 513 1.04 19.24 -7.72
N LEU A 514 0.44 18.49 -6.79
CA LEU A 514 -0.72 18.93 -6.02
C LEU A 514 -0.43 20.13 -5.14
N ALA A 515 0.72 20.17 -4.47
CA ALA A 515 1.08 21.31 -3.60
C ALA A 515 1.07 22.63 -4.38
N GLY A 516 1.74 22.67 -5.53
CA GLY A 516 1.76 23.85 -6.40
C GLY A 516 0.40 24.17 -7.02
N TRP A 517 -0.33 23.15 -7.45
CA TRP A 517 -1.66 23.31 -8.04
C TRP A 517 -2.69 23.84 -7.05
N MET A 518 -2.75 23.29 -5.84
CA MET A 518 -3.68 23.72 -4.80
C MET A 518 -3.42 25.15 -4.32
N GLN A 519 -2.16 25.59 -4.31
CA GLN A 519 -1.83 26.99 -4.03
C GLN A 519 -2.36 27.93 -5.12
N ARG A 520 -2.31 27.52 -6.40
CA ARG A 520 -2.82 28.31 -7.51
C ARG A 520 -4.34 28.38 -7.55
N ILE A 521 -5.05 27.29 -7.25
CA ILE A 521 -6.52 27.29 -7.18
C ILE A 521 -6.98 28.19 -6.03
N GLY A 522 -6.27 28.21 -4.91
CA GLY A 522 -6.67 28.97 -3.73
C GLY A 522 -7.95 28.44 -3.07
N GLY A 523 -8.77 29.34 -2.52
CA GLY A 523 -10.05 28.98 -1.91
C GLY A 523 -9.92 27.96 -0.76
N PRO A 524 -10.60 26.80 -0.83
CA PRO A 524 -10.59 25.80 0.25
C PRO A 524 -9.22 25.13 0.46
N PHE A 525 -8.28 25.36 -0.46
CA PHE A 525 -6.92 24.84 -0.35
C PHE A 525 -5.94 25.81 0.32
N THR A 526 -6.34 27.05 0.55
CA THR A 526 -5.51 28.08 1.19
C THR A 526 -6.16 28.69 2.42
N ASN A 527 -7.48 28.55 2.55
CA ASN A 527 -8.25 29.07 3.66
C ASN A 527 -9.11 27.99 4.31
N ASP A 528 -9.33 28.12 5.61
CA ASP A 528 -10.20 27.21 6.35
C ASP A 528 -11.65 27.41 5.92
N VAL A 529 -12.38 26.30 5.73
CA VAL A 529 -13.77 26.31 5.25
C VAL A 529 -14.65 25.57 6.26
N PHE A 530 -15.68 26.22 6.76
CA PHE A 530 -16.62 25.66 7.76
C PHE A 530 -15.92 25.05 8.99
N GLY A 531 -14.81 25.64 9.44
CA GLY A 531 -14.03 25.14 10.58
C GLY A 531 -13.14 23.94 10.27
N VAL A 532 -13.07 23.52 9.01
CA VAL A 532 -12.13 22.49 8.55
C VAL A 532 -10.83 23.17 8.09
N PRO A 533 -9.66 22.82 8.67
CA PRO A 533 -8.40 23.37 8.24
C PRO A 533 -8.11 23.06 6.76
N PHE A 534 -7.62 24.04 6.01
CA PHE A 534 -7.29 23.86 4.58
C PHE A 534 -6.32 22.70 4.32
N GLY A 535 -5.39 22.46 5.24
CA GLY A 535 -4.48 21.32 5.14
C GLY A 535 -5.21 19.97 5.15
N MET A 536 -6.31 19.87 5.91
CA MET A 536 -7.14 18.65 5.93
C MET A 536 -7.84 18.42 4.60
N VAL A 537 -8.36 19.50 3.97
CA VAL A 537 -8.98 19.43 2.63
C VAL A 537 -7.96 18.97 1.59
N ARG A 538 -6.73 19.50 1.64
CA ARG A 538 -5.63 19.04 0.78
C ARG A 538 -5.35 17.55 0.94
N LEU A 539 -5.29 17.06 2.19
CA LEU A 539 -5.07 15.65 2.50
C LEU A 539 -6.19 14.75 1.94
N TRP A 540 -7.46 15.16 2.09
CA TRP A 540 -8.59 14.40 1.53
C TRP A 540 -8.49 14.27 0.02
N VAL A 541 -8.14 15.34 -0.66
CA VAL A 541 -7.99 15.33 -2.12
C VAL A 541 -6.79 14.48 -2.53
N GLY A 542 -5.60 14.77 -1.99
CA GLY A 542 -4.37 14.12 -2.41
C GLY A 542 -4.36 12.61 -2.16
N GLN A 543 -4.73 12.20 -0.95
CA GLN A 543 -4.78 10.78 -0.60
C GLN A 543 -5.89 10.01 -1.34
N SER A 544 -7.00 10.70 -1.70
CA SER A 544 -8.11 10.04 -2.41
C SER A 544 -7.78 9.64 -3.84
N LEU A 545 -6.76 10.21 -4.49
CA LEU A 545 -6.40 9.90 -5.87
C LEU A 545 -6.00 8.43 -6.02
N TYR A 546 -4.97 8.01 -5.32
CA TYR A 546 -4.52 6.62 -5.33
C TYR A 546 -5.59 5.68 -4.76
N ALA A 547 -6.19 6.06 -3.62
CA ALA A 547 -7.20 5.26 -2.94
C ALA A 547 -8.44 5.00 -3.82
N SER A 548 -8.93 5.99 -4.56
CA SER A 548 -10.09 5.81 -5.46
C SER A 548 -9.77 4.97 -6.68
N ALA A 549 -8.53 5.00 -7.17
CA ALA A 549 -8.10 4.10 -8.24
C ALA A 549 -8.13 2.63 -7.77
N VAL A 550 -7.64 2.36 -6.56
CA VAL A 550 -7.69 1.02 -5.94
C VAL A 550 -9.13 0.55 -5.75
N VAL A 551 -10.01 1.39 -5.17
CA VAL A 551 -11.44 1.05 -5.01
C VAL A 551 -12.10 0.76 -6.35
N THR A 552 -11.79 1.56 -7.39
CA THR A 552 -12.33 1.36 -8.75
C THR A 552 -12.00 -0.04 -9.28
N LEU A 553 -10.76 -0.48 -9.15
CA LEU A 553 -10.31 -1.79 -9.63
C LEU A 553 -10.98 -2.93 -8.86
N ILE A 554 -11.09 -2.81 -7.53
CA ILE A 554 -11.75 -3.81 -6.67
C ILE A 554 -13.24 -3.95 -7.02
N VAL A 555 -13.96 -2.84 -7.12
CA VAL A 555 -15.39 -2.84 -7.45
C VAL A 555 -15.63 -3.36 -8.86
N ARG A 556 -14.80 -2.93 -9.84
CA ARG A 556 -14.86 -3.43 -11.21
C ARG A 556 -14.64 -4.94 -11.28
N ALA A 557 -13.60 -5.45 -10.62
CA ALA A 557 -13.29 -6.88 -10.61
C ALA A 557 -14.43 -7.71 -10.00
N ARG A 558 -15.04 -7.22 -8.92
CA ARG A 558 -16.18 -7.87 -8.27
C ARG A 558 -17.40 -7.91 -9.17
N LEU A 559 -17.75 -6.78 -9.79
CA LEU A 559 -18.96 -6.65 -10.61
C LEU A 559 -18.81 -7.36 -11.96
N ALA A 560 -17.61 -7.45 -12.52
CA ALA A 560 -17.34 -8.23 -13.73
C ALA A 560 -17.58 -9.73 -13.56
N GLY A 561 -17.54 -10.24 -12.32
CA GLY A 561 -17.88 -11.63 -11.99
C GLY A 561 -19.36 -11.86 -11.65
N VAL A 562 -20.20 -10.84 -11.72
CA VAL A 562 -21.65 -10.91 -11.44
C VAL A 562 -22.42 -10.95 -12.76
N ASP A 563 -23.30 -11.95 -12.90
CA ASP A 563 -24.12 -12.14 -14.08
C ASP A 563 -25.09 -10.95 -14.28
N GLU A 564 -25.07 -10.36 -15.46
CA GLU A 564 -25.94 -9.24 -15.83
C GLU A 564 -27.42 -9.64 -15.92
N SER A 565 -27.71 -10.92 -16.13
CA SER A 565 -29.08 -11.47 -16.17
C SER A 565 -29.89 -11.19 -14.90
N LEU A 566 -29.24 -11.02 -13.75
CA LEU A 566 -29.93 -10.68 -12.49
C LEU A 566 -30.54 -9.27 -12.55
N GLU A 567 -29.85 -8.33 -13.19
CA GLU A 567 -30.31 -6.97 -13.36
C GLU A 567 -31.39 -6.87 -14.45
N GLU A 568 -31.24 -7.67 -15.52
CA GLU A 568 -32.22 -7.80 -16.61
C GLU A 568 -33.52 -8.41 -16.09
N ALA A 569 -33.47 -9.52 -15.31
CA ALA A 569 -34.63 -10.16 -14.71
C ALA A 569 -35.42 -9.22 -13.79
N ALA A 570 -34.72 -8.33 -13.05
CA ALA A 570 -35.39 -7.31 -12.24
C ALA A 570 -36.14 -6.31 -13.12
N GLY A 571 -35.57 -5.92 -14.25
CA GLY A 571 -36.19 -5.03 -15.23
C GLY A 571 -37.42 -5.68 -15.86
N ASP A 572 -37.36 -6.99 -16.21
CA ASP A 572 -38.49 -7.78 -16.76
C ASP A 572 -39.63 -7.90 -15.74
N LEU A 573 -39.32 -7.93 -14.45
CA LEU A 573 -40.31 -7.90 -13.36
C LEU A 573 -40.85 -6.49 -13.04
N GLY A 574 -40.50 -5.49 -13.86
CA GLY A 574 -40.98 -4.10 -13.72
C GLY A 574 -40.28 -3.27 -12.64
N ALA A 575 -39.14 -3.71 -12.12
CA ALA A 575 -38.39 -2.91 -11.15
C ALA A 575 -37.75 -1.69 -11.83
N PRO A 576 -37.97 -0.46 -11.32
CA PRO A 576 -37.27 0.72 -11.85
C PRO A 576 -35.75 0.61 -11.58
N PRO A 577 -34.90 1.24 -12.41
CA PRO A 577 -33.43 1.10 -12.33
C PRO A 577 -32.85 1.37 -10.94
N GLY A 578 -33.36 2.36 -10.22
CA GLY A 578 -32.93 2.70 -8.86
C GLY A 578 -33.27 1.61 -7.83
N ARG A 579 -34.38 0.88 -8.03
CA ARG A 579 -34.75 -0.26 -7.15
C ARG A 579 -33.88 -1.48 -7.45
N ALA A 580 -33.67 -1.80 -8.72
CA ALA A 580 -32.76 -2.86 -9.14
C ALA A 580 -31.34 -2.62 -8.62
N PHE A 581 -30.83 -1.41 -8.76
CA PHE A 581 -29.53 -1.03 -8.19
C PHE A 581 -29.46 -1.23 -6.68
N ARG A 582 -30.44 -0.73 -5.92
CA ARG A 582 -30.45 -0.81 -4.44
C ARG A 582 -30.63 -2.23 -3.92
N GLN A 583 -31.44 -3.05 -4.60
CA GLN A 583 -31.85 -4.38 -4.11
C GLN A 583 -30.97 -5.50 -4.65
N ILE A 584 -30.31 -5.31 -5.80
CA ILE A 584 -29.50 -6.33 -6.44
C ILE A 584 -28.03 -5.89 -6.53
N THR A 585 -27.73 -4.86 -7.29
CA THR A 585 -26.34 -4.47 -7.59
C THR A 585 -25.59 -4.04 -6.32
N LEU A 586 -26.16 -3.12 -5.53
CA LEU A 586 -25.51 -2.59 -4.32
C LEU A 586 -25.24 -3.67 -3.26
N PRO A 587 -26.16 -4.60 -2.94
CA PRO A 587 -25.84 -5.71 -2.03
C PRO A 587 -24.73 -6.63 -2.55
N LEU A 588 -24.68 -6.90 -3.86
CA LEU A 588 -23.68 -7.77 -4.47
C LEU A 588 -22.26 -7.18 -4.45
N ILE A 589 -22.14 -5.84 -4.61
CA ILE A 589 -20.87 -5.13 -4.55
C ILE A 589 -20.53 -4.60 -3.15
N SER A 590 -21.43 -4.72 -2.18
CA SER A 590 -21.22 -4.15 -0.83
C SER A 590 -19.98 -4.68 -0.14
N SER A 591 -19.66 -5.98 -0.32
CA SER A 591 -18.41 -6.56 0.20
C SER A 591 -17.17 -5.91 -0.42
N ALA A 592 -17.19 -5.65 -1.74
CA ALA A 592 -16.10 -4.98 -2.45
C ALA A 592 -15.96 -3.50 -2.04
N LEU A 593 -17.08 -2.78 -1.84
CA LEU A 593 -17.06 -1.39 -1.35
C LEU A 593 -16.49 -1.31 0.08
N ILE A 594 -16.90 -2.23 0.97
CA ILE A 594 -16.38 -2.29 2.33
C ILE A 594 -14.89 -2.66 2.30
N ALA A 595 -14.51 -3.65 1.50
CA ALA A 595 -13.11 -4.07 1.36
C ALA A 595 -12.23 -2.94 0.81
N GLY A 596 -12.68 -2.30 -0.28
CA GLY A 596 -12.00 -1.16 -0.88
C GLY A 596 -11.89 0.03 0.08
N GLY A 597 -12.96 0.31 0.83
CA GLY A 597 -12.96 1.38 1.83
C GLY A 597 -12.00 1.11 2.99
N LEU A 598 -12.00 -0.09 3.56
CA LEU A 598 -11.07 -0.45 4.63
C LEU A 598 -9.62 -0.46 4.17
N LEU A 599 -9.36 -0.95 2.97
CA LEU A 599 -8.02 -0.92 2.38
C LEU A 599 -7.58 0.54 2.14
N SER A 600 -8.45 1.37 1.54
CA SER A 600 -8.18 2.81 1.35
C SER A 600 -7.92 3.52 2.66
N PHE A 601 -8.72 3.26 3.70
CA PHE A 601 -8.51 3.83 5.02
C PHE A 601 -7.13 3.48 5.59
N THR A 602 -6.74 2.21 5.48
CA THR A 602 -5.44 1.74 5.96
C THR A 602 -4.28 2.40 5.20
N LEU A 603 -4.39 2.52 3.87
CA LEU A 603 -3.38 3.17 3.03
C LEU A 603 -3.27 4.68 3.33
N CYS A 604 -4.40 5.35 3.53
CA CYS A 604 -4.44 6.79 3.83
C CYS A 604 -3.97 7.09 5.27
N LEU A 605 -4.24 6.19 6.23
CA LEU A 605 -3.88 6.39 7.64
C LEU A 605 -2.38 6.58 7.84
N ASP A 606 -1.58 5.88 7.06
CA ASP A 606 -0.12 5.89 7.13
C ASP A 606 0.56 6.62 5.95
N ASN A 607 -0.20 7.34 5.15
CA ASN A 607 0.38 8.04 4.01
C ASN A 607 1.36 9.12 4.49
N THR A 608 2.64 8.89 4.23
CA THR A 608 3.73 9.77 4.65
C THR A 608 4.06 10.79 3.56
N ILE A 609 4.16 10.33 2.31
CA ILE A 609 4.71 11.11 1.19
C ILE A 609 3.81 12.29 0.86
N ILE A 610 2.56 12.02 0.55
CA ILE A 610 1.58 13.07 0.23
C ILE A 610 1.38 13.97 1.45
N SER A 611 1.21 13.37 2.64
CA SER A 611 0.96 14.14 3.85
C SER A 611 2.08 15.12 4.18
N THR A 612 3.34 14.74 4.03
CA THR A 612 4.49 15.62 4.35
C THR A 612 4.55 16.85 3.45
N LEU A 613 4.07 16.73 2.22
CA LEU A 613 4.19 17.78 1.22
C LEU A 613 2.96 18.71 1.14
N ILE A 614 1.75 18.20 1.42
CA ILE A 614 0.53 18.99 1.22
C ILE A 614 -0.25 19.32 2.50
N SER A 615 0.07 18.74 3.66
CA SER A 615 -0.69 18.92 4.90
C SER A 615 -0.74 20.36 5.42
N GLY A 616 0.19 21.22 5.01
CA GLY A 616 0.28 22.58 5.54
C GLY A 616 0.45 22.58 7.06
N ALA A 617 -0.42 23.30 7.78
CA ALA A 617 -0.40 23.34 9.24
C ALA A 617 -1.08 22.11 9.90
N SER A 618 -1.79 21.28 9.13
CA SER A 618 -2.45 20.09 9.65
C SER A 618 -1.43 18.98 9.86
N SER A 619 -1.18 18.58 11.10
CA SER A 619 -0.24 17.50 11.39
C SER A 619 -0.91 16.14 11.28
N THR A 620 -0.23 15.19 10.65
CA THR A 620 -0.54 13.75 10.73
C THR A 620 0.56 13.04 11.50
N PHE A 621 0.31 11.85 12.04
CA PHE A 621 1.32 11.11 12.79
C PHE A 621 2.60 10.86 11.96
N PRO A 622 2.54 10.44 10.69
CA PRO A 622 3.74 10.34 9.87
C PRO A 622 4.49 11.66 9.71
N VAL A 623 3.79 12.78 9.49
CA VAL A 623 4.42 14.11 9.36
C VAL A 623 5.12 14.53 10.65
N ALA A 624 4.46 14.34 11.79
CA ALA A 624 5.03 14.64 13.10
C ALA A 624 6.27 13.76 13.38
N LEU A 625 6.20 12.48 13.02
CA LEU A 625 7.31 11.54 13.19
C LEU A 625 8.50 11.88 12.26
N VAL A 626 8.27 12.23 10.98
CA VAL A 626 9.33 12.71 10.07
C VAL A 626 10.00 13.95 10.65
N SER A 627 9.25 14.87 11.24
CA SER A 627 9.80 16.05 11.90
C SER A 627 10.67 15.66 13.11
N ALA A 628 10.25 14.64 13.88
CA ALA A 628 11.01 14.13 15.01
C ALA A 628 12.32 13.43 14.60
N THR A 629 12.44 12.91 13.38
CA THR A 629 13.71 12.30 12.92
C THR A 629 14.85 13.29 12.77
N LYS A 630 14.55 14.58 12.71
CA LYS A 630 15.55 15.68 12.67
C LYS A 630 16.18 15.97 14.04
N SER A 631 15.61 15.40 15.09
CA SER A 631 16.10 15.44 16.45
C SER A 631 16.25 14.02 17.00
N GLU A 632 16.58 13.85 18.28
CA GLU A 632 16.61 12.52 18.90
C GLU A 632 15.21 11.95 19.02
N ILE A 633 14.99 10.76 18.41
CA ILE A 633 13.71 10.06 18.49
C ILE A 633 13.57 9.43 19.88
N LYS A 634 12.51 9.81 20.60
CA LYS A 634 12.19 9.25 21.92
C LYS A 634 11.29 8.00 21.79
N PRO A 635 11.32 7.06 22.77
CA PRO A 635 10.55 5.82 22.70
C PRO A 635 9.02 6.00 22.69
N PHE A 636 8.46 7.14 23.11
CA PHE A 636 7.00 7.37 23.01
C PHE A 636 6.50 7.34 21.55
N TRP A 637 7.35 7.62 20.57
CA TRP A 637 7.01 7.44 19.16
C TRP A 637 6.79 5.96 18.81
N ALA A 638 7.56 5.05 19.45
CA ALA A 638 7.32 3.62 19.32
C ALA A 638 5.93 3.23 19.85
N VAL A 639 5.51 3.83 20.98
CA VAL A 639 4.16 3.61 21.53
C VAL A 639 3.09 4.04 20.53
N GLY A 640 3.20 5.24 19.96
CA GLY A 640 2.27 5.73 18.93
C GLY A 640 2.20 4.80 17.70
N ALA A 641 3.34 4.29 17.26
CA ALA A 641 3.41 3.33 16.16
C ALA A 641 2.77 1.98 16.51
N VAL A 642 2.96 1.47 17.72
CA VAL A 642 2.32 0.23 18.18
C VAL A 642 0.80 0.40 18.24
N VAL A 643 0.31 1.55 18.67
CA VAL A 643 -1.14 1.87 18.67
C VAL A 643 -1.70 1.84 17.25
N LEU A 644 -1.04 2.51 16.29
CA LEU A 644 -1.44 2.48 14.89
C LEU A 644 -1.36 1.07 14.29
N PHE A 645 -0.32 0.32 14.62
CA PHE A 645 -0.19 -1.07 14.20
C PHE A 645 -1.34 -1.94 14.71
N LEU A 646 -1.69 -1.86 15.98
CA LEU A 646 -2.81 -2.62 16.55
C LEU A 646 -4.14 -2.22 15.91
N LEU A 647 -4.35 -0.94 15.65
CA LEU A 647 -5.53 -0.45 14.93
C LEU A 647 -5.60 -1.03 13.52
N THR A 648 -4.52 -0.96 12.76
CA THR A 648 -4.42 -1.52 11.40
C THR A 648 -4.69 -3.03 11.42
N MET A 649 -4.13 -3.77 12.38
CA MET A 649 -4.38 -5.20 12.54
C MET A 649 -5.85 -5.52 12.83
N ALA A 650 -6.48 -4.74 13.69
CA ALA A 650 -7.91 -4.89 13.99
C ALA A 650 -8.77 -4.65 12.73
N LEU A 651 -8.45 -3.63 11.95
CA LEU A 651 -9.14 -3.33 10.68
C LEU A 651 -8.96 -4.44 9.64
N LEU A 652 -7.72 -4.96 9.47
CA LEU A 652 -7.44 -6.06 8.55
C LEU A 652 -8.11 -7.37 9.00
N ALA A 653 -8.13 -7.67 10.29
CA ALA A 653 -8.85 -8.82 10.83
C ALA A 653 -10.36 -8.70 10.61
N PHE A 654 -10.91 -7.50 10.79
CA PHE A 654 -12.31 -7.21 10.49
C PHE A 654 -12.60 -7.40 8.99
N LEU A 655 -11.77 -6.85 8.11
CA LEU A 655 -11.85 -7.02 6.66
C LEU A 655 -11.83 -8.50 6.27
N ALA A 656 -10.86 -9.26 6.75
CA ALA A 656 -10.75 -10.69 6.48
C ALA A 656 -12.01 -11.45 6.93
N ASN A 657 -12.62 -11.07 8.06
CA ASN A 657 -13.85 -11.68 8.54
C ASN A 657 -15.06 -11.32 7.64
N VAL A 658 -15.14 -10.09 7.16
CA VAL A 658 -16.19 -9.66 6.21
C VAL A 658 -16.09 -10.44 4.90
N LEU A 659 -14.89 -10.53 4.31
CA LEU A 659 -14.64 -11.23 3.05
C LEU A 659 -14.91 -12.76 3.18
N ARG A 660 -14.49 -13.39 4.27
CA ARG A 660 -14.81 -14.79 4.55
C ARG A 660 -16.32 -15.05 4.64
N LYS A 661 -17.06 -14.15 5.26
CA LYS A 661 -18.53 -14.25 5.35
C LYS A 661 -19.23 -14.06 3.99
N SER A 662 -18.57 -13.40 3.05
CA SER A 662 -19.03 -13.24 1.66
C SER A 662 -18.68 -14.44 0.77
N GLY A 663 -18.08 -15.50 1.32
CA GLY A 663 -17.74 -16.73 0.60
C GLY A 663 -16.47 -16.65 -0.23
N GLU A 664 -15.63 -15.63 -0.02
CA GLU A 664 -14.38 -15.49 -0.77
C GLU A 664 -13.28 -16.45 -0.26
N SER A 665 -12.52 -17.01 -1.20
CA SER A 665 -11.37 -17.88 -0.90
C SER A 665 -10.17 -17.05 -0.40
N SER A 666 -9.21 -17.71 0.24
CA SER A 666 -7.98 -17.03 0.72
C SER A 666 -7.20 -16.34 -0.39
N SER A 667 -7.21 -16.89 -1.62
CA SER A 667 -6.55 -16.26 -2.78
C SER A 667 -7.33 -15.05 -3.29
N GLN A 668 -8.65 -15.07 -3.27
CA GLN A 668 -9.49 -13.92 -3.60
C GLN A 668 -9.33 -12.79 -2.58
N ILE A 669 -9.25 -13.13 -1.28
CA ILE A 669 -8.97 -12.16 -0.23
C ILE A 669 -7.59 -11.51 -0.46
N ALA A 670 -6.57 -12.30 -0.78
CA ALA A 670 -5.24 -11.78 -1.10
C ALA A 670 -5.25 -10.87 -2.34
N ALA A 671 -5.92 -11.27 -3.41
CA ALA A 671 -6.08 -10.48 -4.62
C ALA A 671 -6.79 -9.14 -4.33
N THR A 672 -7.84 -9.16 -3.51
CA THR A 672 -8.55 -7.95 -3.09
C THR A 672 -7.65 -7.01 -2.29
N LEU A 673 -6.80 -7.54 -1.40
CA LEU A 673 -5.88 -6.76 -0.59
C LEU A 673 -4.72 -6.14 -1.40
N THR A 674 -4.39 -6.71 -2.54
CA THR A 674 -3.31 -6.23 -3.41
C THR A 674 -3.79 -5.44 -4.62
N GLY A 675 -5.11 -5.35 -4.83
CA GLY A 675 -5.67 -4.70 -6.03
C GLY A 675 -5.36 -5.46 -7.34
N SER A 676 -4.94 -6.74 -7.24
CA SER A 676 -4.49 -7.58 -8.37
C SER A 676 -5.57 -8.55 -8.87
#